data_6e4891e64227c8bef15b532b75dc3d46
#
_entry.id   6e4891e64227c8bef15b532b75dc3d46
#
_cell.length_a   1.000
_cell.length_b   1.000
_cell.length_c   1.000
_cell.angle_alpha   90.00
_cell.angle_beta   90.00
_cell.angle_gamma   90.00
#
_symmetry.space_group_name_H-M   'P 1'
#
loop_
_entity.id
_entity.type
_entity.pdbx_description
1 polymer ?
#
loop_
_entity_poly.entity_id
_entity_poly.type
_entity_poly.pdbx_seq_one_letter_code
_entity_poly.pdbx_strand_id
1 'polypeptide(L)'
;MIDKMLIRGAKVHNLKNIDVDIPLGKIVGIAGVSGSGKSSLSLGVLYAEGSRRYLEALSTYTRRRMTQASKASVDEVLYVPAALALHQRPGVPGIRSTFGTGTELLNSLRLMYSRLASHRCPNGHYVPPSLLVAAGKELVCPECGAHFYAPSAEELAFNSQGACQRCGGTGTVHAVNMASLVPDESLTIDEGAVAPWNSLMWSLMTDICREMGVRTDVPFRELTEKEKDIVFHGPAEKKHIFYHNKNTGQAGDLDFTYFNAVYTVENALSKVKDEKGMKRVEKFLKESVCPDCGGTRLSAAARAPRLRGISLDEACAMTLSELVNWVQNVPGGLPEEMRPMAESICEAFESTAKRLMDLGLGYLTLDRSASTLSTGERQRMQLARAVRNRTTGVLYVLDEPSIGLHPSNIVGLTGVMHDLVADGNSVILVDHDTQILKEADWIVEMGPEAGAKGGYVIAEGTIPAIEANPVSQIGPFLSGAAETKLRRCAGKEELFANGVIHLSTAPIHTVKSLEVRIPKGRLTVVTGVSGSGKTTMVLESFVPALDAHIGGKTLPEHIRAIDAEGIAHVKLIDAAPIGINVRSTVATYAGIHDELRRIYAQSADAKERGYKASDFSYNTGALRCPGCDGTGVVSLDVQFLPDVNIPCPDCRGSRYARKAYDVKLTNRAGASASLPELMDMDVNSAMEFCKDRKAVCQKLGILRQLGLGYLTLGEETPSLSGGEAQRLKLASEIGKTQTDSVFVFDEPSIGLHPLDVRVLLGVFQALLDNGATVIVIEHDLDVIRNADFVIDMGPGGGDAGGRIVAVGTPQEIRADENSITGRYL
;
A
#
# COMPACT_ATOMS: atom_id res chain seq x y z
N MET A 1 40.60 16.15 2.69
CA MET A 1 39.20 16.13 2.23
C MET A 1 38.36 15.50 3.34
N ILE A 2 37.16 15.98 3.56
CA ILE A 2 36.20 15.35 4.49
C ILE A 2 35.70 14.09 3.80
N ASP A 3 35.90 12.92 4.39
CA ASP A 3 35.60 11.60 3.83
C ASP A 3 34.56 10.82 4.62
N LYS A 4 34.08 11.37 5.73
CA LYS A 4 33.12 10.73 6.62
C LYS A 4 32.10 11.72 7.18
N MET A 5 30.88 11.23 7.42
CA MET A 5 29.87 11.83 8.29
C MET A 5 30.14 11.34 9.71
N LEU A 6 30.12 12.25 10.70
CA LEU A 6 30.38 11.94 12.10
C LEU A 6 29.09 12.13 12.91
N ILE A 7 28.63 11.08 13.55
CA ILE A 7 27.46 11.08 14.45
C ILE A 7 27.97 10.77 15.85
N ARG A 8 27.61 11.58 16.85
CA ARG A 8 27.97 11.41 18.26
C ARG A 8 26.74 11.54 19.14
N GLY A 9 26.59 10.58 20.05
CA GLY A 9 25.54 10.61 21.04
C GLY A 9 24.12 10.53 20.51
N ALA A 10 23.88 9.71 19.49
CA ALA A 10 22.54 9.58 18.92
C ALA A 10 21.59 8.78 19.84
N LYS A 11 20.45 9.40 20.18
CA LYS A 11 19.44 8.91 21.13
C LYS A 11 18.02 8.92 20.55
N VAL A 12 17.89 8.89 19.21
CA VAL A 12 16.61 8.94 18.52
C VAL A 12 15.90 7.60 18.68
N HIS A 13 14.64 7.61 19.07
CA HIS A 13 13.80 6.42 19.33
C HIS A 13 14.50 5.40 20.24
N ASN A 14 14.86 4.22 19.70
CA ASN A 14 15.50 3.15 20.47
C ASN A 14 17.03 3.20 20.49
N LEU A 15 17.69 4.19 19.83
CA LEU A 15 19.14 4.31 19.81
C LEU A 15 19.72 4.57 21.22
N LYS A 16 20.80 3.87 21.54
CA LYS A 16 21.42 3.82 22.88
C LYS A 16 22.67 4.69 22.97
N ASN A 17 22.56 5.99 22.65
CA ASN A 17 23.64 6.94 22.72
C ASN A 17 24.86 6.50 21.87
N ILE A 18 24.58 6.18 20.60
CA ILE A 18 25.59 5.60 19.71
C ILE A 18 26.45 6.66 19.04
N ASP A 19 27.73 6.29 18.83
CA ASP A 19 28.68 6.99 17.98
C ASP A 19 28.93 6.14 16.74
N VAL A 20 28.92 6.77 15.55
CA VAL A 20 29.21 6.07 14.30
C VAL A 20 29.81 7.00 13.26
N ASP A 21 30.78 6.49 12.51
CA ASP A 21 31.44 7.17 11.40
C ASP A 21 31.04 6.55 10.08
N ILE A 22 30.39 7.31 9.21
CA ILE A 22 29.83 6.82 7.94
C ILE A 22 30.59 7.43 6.77
N PRO A 23 31.23 6.62 5.88
CA PRO A 23 31.98 7.14 4.75
C PRO A 23 31.09 7.88 3.73
N LEU A 24 31.64 8.96 3.14
CA LEU A 24 31.03 9.74 2.05
C LEU A 24 31.42 9.20 0.69
N GLY A 25 30.59 9.45 -0.34
CA GLY A 25 30.85 9.02 -1.73
C GLY A 25 30.87 7.50 -1.88
N LYS A 26 30.09 6.80 -1.08
CA LYS A 26 30.02 5.35 -0.98
C LYS A 26 28.55 4.87 -0.89
N ILE A 27 28.34 3.59 -1.21
CA ILE A 27 27.13 2.87 -0.84
C ILE A 27 27.35 2.28 0.55
N VAL A 28 26.58 2.74 1.53
CA VAL A 28 26.66 2.27 2.91
C VAL A 28 25.39 1.52 3.27
N GLY A 29 25.49 0.22 3.52
CA GLY A 29 24.40 -0.64 3.97
C GLY A 29 24.15 -0.50 5.46
N ILE A 30 22.89 -0.28 5.88
CA ILE A 30 22.48 -0.39 7.28
C ILE A 30 21.65 -1.66 7.43
N ALA A 31 22.24 -2.67 8.08
CA ALA A 31 21.66 -3.99 8.30
C ALA A 31 21.25 -4.23 9.76
N GLY A 32 20.53 -5.30 10.03
CA GLY A 32 20.16 -5.73 11.38
C GLY A 32 18.70 -6.22 11.46
N VAL A 33 18.33 -6.90 12.54
CA VAL A 33 16.98 -7.45 12.74
C VAL A 33 15.90 -6.35 12.76
N SER A 34 14.66 -6.72 12.52
CA SER A 34 13.52 -5.79 12.59
C SER A 34 13.44 -5.16 13.98
N GLY A 35 13.22 -3.82 14.05
CA GLY A 35 13.19 -3.09 15.33
C GLY A 35 14.56 -2.84 15.99
N SER A 36 15.70 -3.14 15.34
CA SER A 36 17.04 -2.90 15.91
C SER A 36 17.51 -1.44 15.88
N GLY A 37 16.79 -0.52 15.20
CA GLY A 37 17.15 0.90 15.15
C GLY A 37 17.67 1.39 13.80
N LYS A 38 17.60 0.60 12.73
CA LYS A 38 18.05 0.97 11.38
C LYS A 38 17.39 2.27 10.88
N SER A 39 16.07 2.33 10.87
CA SER A 39 15.33 3.52 10.44
C SER A 39 15.52 4.70 11.41
N SER A 40 15.79 4.42 12.70
CA SER A 40 16.14 5.47 13.67
C SER A 40 17.47 6.15 13.31
N LEU A 41 18.47 5.39 12.85
CA LEU A 41 19.75 5.95 12.39
C LEU A 41 19.60 6.61 11.01
N SER A 42 19.03 5.92 10.04
CA SER A 42 18.96 6.37 8.64
C SER A 42 18.02 7.56 8.45
N LEU A 43 16.75 7.43 8.88
CA LEU A 43 15.73 8.46 8.72
C LEU A 43 15.69 9.42 9.90
N GLY A 44 15.80 8.90 11.12
CA GLY A 44 15.69 9.70 12.35
C GLY A 44 16.89 10.57 12.63
N VAL A 45 18.08 10.21 12.16
CA VAL A 45 19.33 11.00 12.33
C VAL A 45 19.81 11.57 11.01
N LEU A 46 20.26 10.72 10.07
CA LEU A 46 20.96 11.17 8.86
C LEU A 46 20.05 12.00 7.95
N TYR A 47 18.87 11.48 7.59
CA TYR A 47 17.94 12.23 6.77
C TYR A 47 17.40 13.46 7.49
N ALA A 48 17.01 13.34 8.76
CA ALA A 48 16.46 14.46 9.52
C ALA A 48 17.45 15.64 9.58
N GLU A 49 18.72 15.38 9.89
CA GLU A 49 19.74 16.43 9.97
C GLU A 49 20.16 16.97 8.59
N GLY A 50 20.31 16.11 7.58
CA GLY A 50 20.64 16.55 6.22
C GLY A 50 19.51 17.37 5.59
N SER A 51 18.26 16.94 5.75
CA SER A 51 17.09 17.68 5.29
C SER A 51 16.92 19.01 6.02
N ARG A 52 17.11 19.04 7.34
CA ARG A 52 17.01 20.26 8.15
C ARG A 52 18.03 21.31 7.69
N ARG A 53 19.30 20.93 7.55
CA ARG A 53 20.37 21.83 7.09
C ARG A 53 20.09 22.41 5.71
N TYR A 54 19.58 21.60 4.79
CA TYR A 54 19.15 22.06 3.47
C TYR A 54 18.01 23.09 3.58
N LEU A 55 16.99 22.81 4.40
CA LEU A 55 15.86 23.72 4.59
C LEU A 55 16.26 25.01 5.29
N GLU A 56 17.23 24.99 6.20
CA GLU A 56 17.75 26.19 6.87
C GLU A 56 18.44 27.15 5.89
N ALA A 57 19.01 26.66 4.81
CA ALA A 57 19.60 27.47 3.75
C ALA A 57 18.55 28.18 2.86
N LEU A 58 17.27 27.75 2.89
CA LEU A 58 16.20 28.32 2.09
C LEU A 58 15.57 29.54 2.78
N SER A 59 14.88 30.39 1.95
CA SER A 59 14.12 31.53 2.45
C SER A 59 13.01 31.08 3.43
N THR A 60 12.64 31.95 4.37
CA THR A 60 11.59 31.67 5.37
C THR A 60 10.24 31.36 4.73
N TYR A 61 9.93 31.96 3.57
CA TYR A 61 8.70 31.71 2.82
C TYR A 61 8.67 30.28 2.25
N THR A 62 9.76 29.84 1.63
CA THR A 62 9.89 28.50 1.07
C THR A 62 9.87 27.45 2.19
N ARG A 63 10.58 27.71 3.29
CA ARG A 63 10.67 26.84 4.45
C ARG A 63 9.31 26.53 5.08
N ARG A 64 8.41 27.53 5.15
CA ARG A 64 7.05 27.37 5.69
C ARG A 64 6.14 26.45 4.86
N ARG A 65 6.46 26.21 3.59
CA ARG A 65 5.67 25.37 2.68
C ARG A 65 6.19 23.93 2.53
N MET A 66 7.33 23.64 3.15
CA MET A 66 7.95 22.32 3.07
C MET A 66 7.80 21.60 4.44
N THR A 67 7.50 20.31 4.38
CA THR A 67 7.45 19.46 5.58
C THR A 67 8.85 19.42 6.20
N GLN A 68 8.96 19.84 7.46
CA GLN A 68 10.22 19.83 8.18
C GLN A 68 10.35 18.54 8.98
N ALA A 69 11.50 17.86 8.86
CA ALA A 69 11.85 16.80 9.77
C ALA A 69 12.09 17.40 11.19
N SER A 70 11.66 16.70 12.22
CA SER A 70 11.94 17.07 13.61
C SER A 70 13.44 17.01 13.86
N LYS A 71 13.94 17.90 14.74
CA LYS A 71 15.35 17.88 15.15
C LYS A 71 15.70 16.53 15.78
N ALA A 72 16.76 15.89 15.29
CA ALA A 72 17.22 14.64 15.85
C ALA A 72 17.76 14.83 17.29
N SER A 73 17.51 13.85 18.15
CA SER A 73 18.11 13.82 19.50
C SER A 73 19.51 13.23 19.42
N VAL A 74 20.48 14.11 19.14
CA VAL A 74 21.90 13.78 18.99
C VAL A 74 22.76 14.85 19.69
N ASP A 75 23.92 14.47 20.21
CA ASP A 75 24.82 15.42 20.82
C ASP A 75 25.56 16.24 19.75
N GLU A 76 26.08 15.60 18.70
CA GLU A 76 26.72 16.24 17.57
C GLU A 76 26.57 15.46 16.26
N VAL A 77 26.35 16.16 15.13
CA VAL A 77 26.37 15.59 13.78
C VAL A 77 27.13 16.50 12.85
N LEU A 78 28.22 15.99 12.24
CA LEU A 78 29.09 16.77 11.36
C LEU A 78 29.08 16.16 9.94
N TYR A 79 29.25 17.05 8.96
CA TYR A 79 29.49 16.72 7.56
C TYR A 79 28.39 15.93 6.84
N VAL A 80 27.18 15.94 7.35
CA VAL A 80 26.03 15.33 6.65
C VAL A 80 25.60 16.24 5.50
N PRO A 81 25.58 15.74 4.25
CA PRO A 81 25.10 16.49 3.09
C PRO A 81 23.60 16.80 3.15
N ALA A 82 23.11 17.63 2.22
CA ALA A 82 21.67 17.72 1.95
C ALA A 82 21.11 16.33 1.66
N ALA A 83 20.04 15.92 2.35
CA ALA A 83 19.55 14.55 2.27
C ALA A 83 18.18 14.46 1.60
N LEU A 84 18.02 13.45 0.76
CA LEU A 84 16.75 13.02 0.16
C LEU A 84 16.45 11.60 0.64
N ALA A 85 15.21 11.36 1.10
CA ALA A 85 14.78 10.02 1.51
C ALA A 85 13.73 9.44 0.56
N LEU A 86 13.89 8.16 0.27
CA LEU A 86 12.90 7.32 -0.36
C LEU A 86 12.38 6.35 0.70
N HIS A 87 11.18 6.66 1.21
CA HIS A 87 10.57 5.89 2.29
C HIS A 87 10.06 4.54 1.79
N GLN A 88 10.07 3.54 2.66
CA GLN A 88 9.49 2.21 2.44
C GLN A 88 8.07 2.25 1.88
N ARG A 89 7.25 3.20 2.35
CA ARG A 89 5.85 3.38 1.92
C ARG A 89 5.62 4.78 1.38
N PRO A 90 5.78 4.97 0.06
CA PRO A 90 5.40 6.25 -0.55
C PRO A 90 3.91 6.52 -0.37
N GLY A 91 3.56 7.76 -0.11
CA GLY A 91 2.16 8.19 -0.05
C GLY A 91 1.39 7.79 -1.31
N VAL A 92 0.11 7.44 -1.16
CA VAL A 92 -0.75 7.13 -2.31
C VAL A 92 -1.05 8.43 -3.06
N PRO A 93 -0.69 8.52 -4.35
CA PRO A 93 -0.95 9.72 -5.14
C PRO A 93 -2.45 9.95 -5.34
N GLY A 94 -2.83 11.21 -5.59
CA GLY A 94 -4.21 11.57 -5.86
C GLY A 94 -4.77 10.92 -7.14
N ILE A 95 -6.09 10.84 -7.25
CA ILE A 95 -6.85 10.17 -8.33
C ILE A 95 -6.47 10.63 -9.76
N ARG A 96 -5.95 11.85 -9.92
CA ARG A 96 -5.46 12.38 -11.19
C ARG A 96 -4.00 12.04 -11.50
N SER A 97 -3.30 11.36 -10.59
CA SER A 97 -1.91 10.96 -10.82
C SER A 97 -1.84 9.66 -11.61
N THR A 98 -0.98 9.64 -12.63
CA THR A 98 -0.66 8.44 -13.41
C THR A 98 0.82 8.13 -13.32
N PHE A 99 1.24 6.95 -13.78
CA PHE A 99 2.65 6.60 -13.92
C PHE A 99 3.38 7.64 -14.79
N GLY A 100 2.78 8.08 -15.91
CA GLY A 100 3.35 9.10 -16.80
C GLY A 100 3.53 10.48 -16.14
N THR A 101 2.59 10.90 -15.24
CA THR A 101 2.75 12.17 -14.50
C THR A 101 3.75 12.02 -13.36
N GLY A 102 3.76 10.88 -12.68
CA GLY A 102 4.68 10.59 -11.58
C GLY A 102 6.14 10.50 -12.01
N THR A 103 6.39 9.99 -13.22
CA THR A 103 7.72 9.90 -13.85
C THR A 103 8.10 11.13 -14.64
N GLU A 104 7.16 12.06 -14.87
CA GLU A 104 7.28 13.23 -15.77
C GLU A 104 7.49 12.88 -17.25
N LEU A 105 7.49 11.60 -17.64
CA LEU A 105 7.58 11.19 -19.05
C LEU A 105 6.44 11.74 -19.89
N LEU A 106 5.24 11.87 -19.30
CA LEU A 106 4.09 12.46 -19.98
C LEU A 106 4.33 13.92 -20.38
N ASN A 107 5.18 14.67 -19.64
CA ASN A 107 5.53 16.04 -20.01
C ASN A 107 6.33 16.07 -21.32
N SER A 108 7.34 15.20 -21.44
CA SER A 108 8.14 15.07 -22.68
C SER A 108 7.27 14.58 -23.84
N LEU A 109 6.37 13.61 -23.60
CA LEU A 109 5.46 13.11 -24.63
C LEU A 109 4.49 14.20 -25.11
N ARG A 110 3.89 14.99 -24.22
CA ARG A 110 3.04 16.14 -24.57
C ARG A 110 3.80 17.19 -25.37
N LEU A 111 5.08 17.42 -25.05
CA LEU A 111 5.93 18.32 -25.80
C LEU A 111 6.14 17.81 -27.23
N MET A 112 6.39 16.50 -27.42
CA MET A 112 6.47 15.87 -28.74
C MET A 112 5.19 16.11 -29.54
N TYR A 113 4.03 15.84 -28.94
CA TYR A 113 2.74 16.04 -29.61
C TYR A 113 2.45 17.50 -29.92
N SER A 114 2.83 18.43 -29.07
CA SER A 114 2.65 19.87 -29.32
C SER A 114 3.53 20.38 -30.45
N ARG A 115 4.78 19.88 -30.58
CA ARG A 115 5.81 20.45 -31.45
C ARG A 115 6.11 19.67 -32.72
N LEU A 116 5.83 18.38 -32.72
CA LEU A 116 6.24 17.44 -33.78
C LEU A 116 5.07 16.75 -34.49
N ALA A 117 3.83 16.92 -34.00
CA ALA A 117 2.67 16.21 -34.52
C ALA A 117 2.03 16.93 -35.71
N SER A 118 1.18 16.21 -36.43
CA SER A 118 0.17 16.76 -37.33
C SER A 118 -0.99 17.30 -36.50
N HIS A 119 -1.46 18.52 -36.80
CA HIS A 119 -2.51 19.16 -36.03
C HIS A 119 -3.79 19.34 -36.84
N ARG A 120 -4.92 19.19 -36.20
CA ARG A 120 -6.23 19.35 -36.84
C ARG A 120 -6.69 20.78 -36.85
N CYS A 121 -6.99 21.34 -38.04
CA CYS A 121 -7.55 22.68 -38.15
C CYS A 121 -9.01 22.74 -37.62
N PRO A 122 -9.59 23.92 -37.36
CA PRO A 122 -10.98 24.04 -36.89
C PRO A 122 -12.02 23.38 -37.79
N ASN A 123 -11.75 23.28 -39.10
CA ASN A 123 -12.63 22.62 -40.08
C ASN A 123 -12.35 21.12 -40.25
N GLY A 124 -11.45 20.55 -39.48
CA GLY A 124 -11.24 19.10 -39.40
C GLY A 124 -10.09 18.52 -40.24
N HIS A 125 -9.40 19.29 -41.05
CA HIS A 125 -8.29 18.83 -41.88
C HIS A 125 -6.99 18.76 -41.08
N TYR A 126 -6.11 17.80 -41.42
CA TYR A 126 -4.81 17.67 -40.76
C TYR A 126 -3.73 18.48 -41.48
N VAL A 127 -3.03 19.34 -40.74
CA VAL A 127 -1.83 20.05 -41.19
C VAL A 127 -0.60 19.28 -40.77
N PRO A 128 0.30 18.91 -41.70
CA PRO A 128 1.48 18.08 -41.38
C PRO A 128 2.49 18.82 -40.50
N PRO A 129 3.43 18.06 -39.85
CA PRO A 129 4.53 18.63 -39.10
C PRO A 129 5.37 19.62 -39.97
N SER A 130 5.76 20.75 -39.40
CA SER A 130 6.60 21.77 -40.05
C SER A 130 7.34 22.61 -39.03
N LEU A 131 8.32 23.42 -39.48
CA LEU A 131 9.02 24.35 -38.61
C LEU A 131 8.06 25.38 -37.94
N LEU A 132 6.94 25.70 -38.58
CA LEU A 132 5.92 26.58 -37.97
C LEU A 132 5.27 25.91 -36.76
N VAL A 133 4.96 24.59 -36.85
CA VAL A 133 4.48 23.79 -35.72
C VAL A 133 5.54 23.74 -34.62
N ALA A 134 6.77 23.40 -34.98
CA ALA A 134 7.90 23.33 -34.05
C ALA A 134 8.13 24.66 -33.30
N ALA A 135 8.05 25.77 -34.02
CA ALA A 135 8.21 27.10 -33.45
C ALA A 135 6.96 27.65 -32.72
N GLY A 136 5.83 26.93 -32.73
CA GLY A 136 4.57 27.38 -32.15
C GLY A 136 4.01 28.66 -32.83
N LYS A 137 4.20 28.77 -34.12
CA LYS A 137 3.69 29.89 -34.93
C LYS A 137 2.28 29.55 -35.45
N GLU A 138 1.63 30.61 -35.97
CA GLU A 138 0.35 30.47 -36.64
C GLU A 138 0.45 29.56 -37.85
N LEU A 139 -0.50 28.67 -37.98
CA LEU A 139 -0.65 27.72 -39.07
C LEU A 139 -1.79 28.13 -39.98
N VAL A 140 -1.60 27.90 -41.28
CA VAL A 140 -2.67 28.06 -42.27
C VAL A 140 -2.98 26.71 -42.88
N CYS A 141 -4.22 26.27 -42.81
CA CYS A 141 -4.63 25.02 -43.40
C CYS A 141 -4.54 25.03 -44.91
N PRO A 142 -3.77 24.15 -45.56
CA PRO A 142 -3.63 24.19 -47.03
C PRO A 142 -4.91 23.82 -47.78
N GLU A 143 -5.85 23.11 -47.13
CA GLU A 143 -7.10 22.66 -47.74
C GLU A 143 -8.22 23.70 -47.64
N CYS A 144 -8.32 24.46 -46.53
CA CYS A 144 -9.45 25.39 -46.31
C CYS A 144 -9.06 26.81 -45.94
N GLY A 145 -7.77 27.12 -45.85
CA GLY A 145 -7.27 28.46 -45.54
C GLY A 145 -7.51 28.90 -44.08
N ALA A 146 -8.00 28.04 -43.20
CA ALA A 146 -8.24 28.40 -41.81
C ALA A 146 -6.94 28.66 -41.06
N HIS A 147 -6.90 29.78 -40.32
CA HIS A 147 -5.79 30.13 -39.44
C HIS A 147 -6.00 29.56 -38.04
N PHE A 148 -4.98 28.95 -37.45
CA PHE A 148 -5.05 28.37 -36.12
C PHE A 148 -3.64 28.18 -35.55
N TYR A 149 -3.56 27.82 -34.25
CA TYR A 149 -2.32 27.47 -33.58
C TYR A 149 -2.34 25.99 -33.15
N ALA A 150 -1.15 25.37 -33.20
CA ALA A 150 -0.98 24.04 -32.59
C ALA A 150 -1.22 24.12 -31.07
N PRO A 151 -1.88 23.13 -30.45
CA PRO A 151 -2.09 23.15 -29.01
C PRO A 151 -0.76 23.11 -28.25
N SER A 152 -0.66 23.91 -27.21
CA SER A 152 0.46 23.88 -26.28
C SER A 152 0.51 22.57 -25.49
N ALA A 153 1.65 22.27 -24.87
CA ALA A 153 1.75 21.07 -24.02
C ALA A 153 0.78 21.12 -22.81
N GLU A 154 0.32 22.30 -22.39
CA GLU A 154 -0.65 22.50 -21.33
C GLU A 154 -2.08 22.18 -21.80
N GLU A 155 -2.43 22.52 -23.04
CA GLU A 155 -3.70 22.17 -23.68
C GLU A 155 -3.82 20.66 -23.99
N LEU A 156 -2.72 19.91 -23.90
CA LEU A 156 -2.66 18.45 -24.00
C LEU A 156 -2.63 17.76 -22.62
N ALA A 157 -2.73 18.52 -21.52
CA ALA A 157 -2.66 18.00 -20.16
C ALA A 157 -4.05 17.66 -19.60
N PHE A 158 -4.29 16.39 -19.26
CA PHE A 158 -5.58 15.96 -18.69
C PHE A 158 -5.84 16.50 -17.27
N ASN A 159 -4.82 16.98 -16.58
CA ASN A 159 -4.92 17.63 -15.26
C ASN A 159 -5.02 19.16 -15.36
N SER A 160 -5.16 19.71 -16.55
CA SER A 160 -5.31 21.11 -16.87
C SER A 160 -6.29 21.33 -18.04
N GLN A 161 -5.91 22.08 -19.05
CA GLN A 161 -6.78 22.51 -20.15
C GLN A 161 -7.21 21.38 -21.10
N GLY A 162 -6.39 20.31 -21.20
CA GLY A 162 -6.70 19.13 -22.01
C GLY A 162 -7.65 18.14 -21.35
N ALA A 163 -8.16 18.43 -20.17
CA ALA A 163 -9.04 17.52 -19.42
C ALA A 163 -10.38 17.26 -20.15
N CYS A 164 -10.85 16.03 -20.10
CA CYS A 164 -12.22 15.70 -20.47
C CYS A 164 -13.19 16.47 -19.54
N GLN A 165 -14.13 17.20 -20.13
CA GLN A 165 -15.04 18.05 -19.35
C GLN A 165 -15.96 17.24 -18.42
N ARG A 166 -16.39 16.05 -18.83
CA ARG A 166 -17.31 15.22 -18.05
C ARG A 166 -16.66 14.64 -16.80
N CYS A 167 -15.47 14.07 -16.91
CA CYS A 167 -14.78 13.45 -15.79
C CYS A 167 -13.72 14.37 -15.12
N GLY A 168 -13.51 15.57 -15.64
CA GLY A 168 -12.50 16.51 -15.12
C GLY A 168 -11.08 15.94 -15.12
N GLY A 169 -10.75 15.03 -16.06
CA GLY A 169 -9.44 14.41 -16.18
C GLY A 169 -9.20 13.21 -15.25
N THR A 170 -10.23 12.65 -14.61
CA THR A 170 -10.10 11.43 -13.79
C THR A 170 -10.15 10.15 -14.61
N GLY A 171 -10.79 10.17 -15.79
CA GLY A 171 -11.01 9.00 -16.65
C GLY A 171 -12.22 8.16 -16.25
N THR A 172 -12.76 8.38 -15.07
CA THR A 172 -13.89 7.65 -14.50
C THR A 172 -14.99 8.61 -14.06
N VAL A 173 -16.20 8.09 -13.96
CA VAL A 173 -17.37 8.80 -13.41
C VAL A 173 -18.04 7.92 -12.37
N HIS A 174 -18.58 8.56 -11.33
CA HIS A 174 -19.39 7.85 -10.36
C HIS A 174 -20.82 7.81 -10.86
N ALA A 175 -21.32 6.59 -11.08
CA ALA A 175 -22.73 6.35 -11.39
C ALA A 175 -23.41 5.68 -10.19
N VAL A 176 -24.71 5.86 -10.03
CA VAL A 176 -25.47 5.19 -8.98
C VAL A 176 -25.49 3.69 -9.26
N ASN A 177 -25.13 2.90 -8.27
CA ASN A 177 -25.20 1.45 -8.34
C ASN A 177 -26.61 0.98 -7.97
N MET A 178 -27.42 0.65 -8.98
CA MET A 178 -28.81 0.25 -8.79
C MET A 178 -28.97 -0.92 -7.81
N ALA A 179 -28.09 -1.92 -7.87
CA ALA A 179 -28.14 -3.08 -6.98
C ALA A 179 -27.89 -2.72 -5.51
N SER A 180 -27.18 -1.64 -5.23
CA SER A 180 -26.90 -1.18 -3.85
C SER A 180 -28.04 -0.34 -3.24
N LEU A 181 -28.99 0.11 -4.08
CA LEU A 181 -30.15 0.87 -3.62
C LEU A 181 -31.14 -0.03 -2.86
N VAL A 182 -31.28 -1.27 -3.29
CA VAL A 182 -32.10 -2.31 -2.65
C VAL A 182 -31.25 -3.59 -2.53
N PRO A 183 -30.40 -3.71 -1.52
CA PRO A 183 -29.49 -4.84 -1.37
C PRO A 183 -30.17 -6.15 -0.97
N ASP A 184 -31.37 -6.07 -0.39
CA ASP A 184 -32.19 -7.21 0.01
C ASP A 184 -33.66 -6.99 -0.42
N GLU A 185 -34.03 -7.62 -1.54
CA GLU A 185 -35.37 -7.53 -2.10
C GLU A 185 -36.43 -8.32 -1.31
N SER A 186 -36.02 -9.12 -0.33
CA SER A 186 -36.96 -9.83 0.56
C SER A 186 -37.56 -8.94 1.64
N LEU A 187 -36.93 -7.77 1.92
CA LEU A 187 -37.43 -6.77 2.85
C LEU A 187 -38.53 -5.92 2.21
N THR A 188 -39.44 -5.42 3.04
CA THR A 188 -40.42 -4.39 2.66
C THR A 188 -39.77 -2.99 2.72
N ILE A 189 -40.36 -2.00 2.05
CA ILE A 189 -39.90 -0.61 2.16
C ILE A 189 -40.04 -0.11 3.61
N ASP A 190 -41.06 -0.54 4.34
CA ASP A 190 -41.27 -0.23 5.75
C ASP A 190 -40.18 -0.84 6.66
N GLU A 191 -39.62 -1.97 6.29
CA GLU A 191 -38.48 -2.62 6.96
C GLU A 191 -37.13 -2.05 6.52
N GLY A 192 -37.11 -1.13 5.55
CA GLY A 192 -35.92 -0.43 5.10
C GLY A 192 -35.24 -1.04 3.88
N ALA A 193 -35.96 -1.70 2.98
CA ALA A 193 -35.41 -2.25 1.72
C ALA A 193 -34.63 -1.20 0.92
N VAL A 194 -35.10 0.07 0.90
CA VAL A 194 -34.44 1.17 0.17
C VAL A 194 -33.31 1.80 1.03
N ALA A 195 -32.12 1.25 0.92
CA ALA A 195 -30.98 1.61 1.77
C ALA A 195 -30.56 3.09 1.76
N PRO A 196 -30.63 3.87 0.66
CA PRO A 196 -30.34 5.30 0.67
C PRO A 196 -31.25 6.12 1.58
N TRP A 197 -32.54 5.78 1.67
CA TRP A 197 -33.48 6.52 2.51
C TRP A 197 -33.17 6.35 4.00
N ASN A 198 -32.61 5.21 4.39
CA ASN A 198 -32.23 4.95 5.78
C ASN A 198 -30.92 5.65 6.21
N SER A 199 -30.01 5.92 5.27
CA SER A 199 -28.65 6.38 5.58
C SER A 199 -28.31 7.79 5.10
N LEU A 200 -28.97 8.29 4.07
CA LEU A 200 -28.72 9.59 3.47
C LEU A 200 -29.88 10.58 3.57
N MET A 201 -31.10 10.09 3.88
CA MET A 201 -32.33 10.88 3.99
C MET A 201 -33.02 10.61 5.32
N TRP A 202 -34.15 11.26 5.54
CA TRP A 202 -35.00 11.05 6.71
C TRP A 202 -35.97 9.89 6.46
N SER A 203 -36.34 9.17 7.52
CA SER A 203 -37.29 8.05 7.50
C SER A 203 -38.70 8.38 6.94
N LEU A 204 -38.99 9.65 6.73
CA LEU A 204 -40.23 10.14 6.13
C LEU A 204 -40.42 9.72 4.66
N MET A 205 -39.35 9.35 3.95
CA MET A 205 -39.48 8.95 2.53
C MET A 205 -40.38 7.75 2.34
N THR A 206 -40.43 6.83 3.29
CA THR A 206 -41.34 5.66 3.25
C THR A 206 -42.80 6.09 3.22
N ASP A 207 -43.19 7.01 4.11
CA ASP A 207 -44.57 7.49 4.17
C ASP A 207 -44.96 8.26 2.90
N ILE A 208 -44.07 9.10 2.39
CA ILE A 208 -44.27 9.85 1.14
C ILE A 208 -44.36 8.90 -0.06
N CYS A 209 -43.53 7.85 -0.08
CA CYS A 209 -43.58 6.82 -1.13
C CYS A 209 -44.94 6.11 -1.21
N ARG A 210 -45.56 5.89 -0.06
CA ARG A 210 -46.94 5.33 0.04
C ARG A 210 -47.96 6.26 -0.64
N GLU A 211 -47.84 7.56 -0.40
CA GLU A 211 -48.69 8.60 -1.05
C GLU A 211 -48.40 8.76 -2.55
N MET A 212 -47.26 8.25 -3.02
CA MET A 212 -46.94 8.10 -4.46
C MET A 212 -47.65 6.88 -5.10
N GLY A 213 -48.36 6.08 -4.33
CA GLY A 213 -49.08 4.91 -4.78
C GLY A 213 -48.25 3.62 -4.81
N VAL A 214 -47.17 3.53 -4.03
CA VAL A 214 -46.34 2.35 -3.89
C VAL A 214 -46.72 1.59 -2.63
N ARG A 215 -46.89 0.26 -2.71
CA ARG A 215 -47.14 -0.60 -1.55
C ARG A 215 -45.81 -0.75 -0.75
N THR A 216 -45.80 -0.26 0.46
CA THR A 216 -44.56 -0.24 1.31
C THR A 216 -44.50 -1.41 2.28
N ASP A 217 -45.58 -2.17 2.40
CA ASP A 217 -45.79 -3.26 3.35
C ASP A 217 -45.61 -4.68 2.75
N VAL A 218 -45.24 -4.77 1.45
CA VAL A 218 -44.93 -6.04 0.77
C VAL A 218 -43.42 -6.11 0.44
N PRO A 219 -42.84 -7.33 0.33
CA PRO A 219 -41.45 -7.49 -0.10
C PRO A 219 -41.15 -6.75 -1.41
N PHE A 220 -40.00 -6.10 -1.52
CA PHE A 220 -39.66 -5.28 -2.68
C PHE A 220 -39.70 -6.05 -4.00
N ARG A 221 -39.36 -7.35 -4.01
CA ARG A 221 -39.45 -8.23 -5.17
C ARG A 221 -40.89 -8.40 -5.68
N GLU A 222 -41.89 -8.20 -4.82
CA GLU A 222 -43.34 -8.36 -5.14
C GLU A 222 -44.03 -7.08 -5.64
N LEU A 223 -43.23 -5.97 -5.67
CA LEU A 223 -43.72 -4.73 -6.27
C LEU A 223 -43.78 -4.88 -7.79
N THR A 224 -44.76 -4.22 -8.37
CA THR A 224 -44.91 -4.13 -9.82
C THR A 224 -43.76 -3.26 -10.41
N GLU A 225 -43.45 -3.45 -11.69
CA GLU A 225 -42.41 -2.66 -12.37
C GLU A 225 -42.70 -1.16 -12.32
N LYS A 226 -44.00 -0.78 -12.33
CA LYS A 226 -44.41 0.62 -12.18
C LYS A 226 -44.10 1.17 -10.77
N GLU A 227 -44.32 0.37 -9.73
CA GLU A 227 -44.03 0.75 -8.36
C GLU A 227 -42.49 0.86 -8.16
N LYS A 228 -41.70 -0.08 -8.68
CA LYS A 228 -40.25 -0.05 -8.67
C LYS A 228 -39.71 1.17 -9.40
N ASP A 229 -40.29 1.51 -10.56
CA ASP A 229 -39.89 2.71 -11.31
C ASP A 229 -40.17 4.01 -10.50
N ILE A 230 -41.28 4.08 -9.78
CA ILE A 230 -41.54 5.21 -8.86
C ILE A 230 -40.45 5.28 -7.81
N VAL A 231 -40.07 4.15 -7.18
CA VAL A 231 -39.02 4.13 -6.16
C VAL A 231 -37.66 4.58 -6.72
N PHE A 232 -37.31 4.16 -7.92
CA PHE A 232 -36.00 4.48 -8.49
C PHE A 232 -35.97 5.82 -9.22
N HIS A 233 -37.01 6.19 -9.94
CA HIS A 233 -37.03 7.31 -10.90
C HIS A 233 -38.23 8.25 -10.76
N GLY A 234 -39.16 7.99 -9.82
CA GLY A 234 -40.37 8.79 -9.67
C GLY A 234 -40.12 10.31 -9.55
N PRO A 235 -41.01 11.16 -10.04
CA PRO A 235 -40.85 12.60 -10.06
C PRO A 235 -40.84 13.21 -8.67
N ALA A 236 -40.14 14.31 -8.50
CA ALA A 236 -40.13 15.09 -7.26
C ALA A 236 -41.46 15.84 -7.08
N GLU A 237 -42.42 15.19 -6.45
CA GLU A 237 -43.76 15.73 -6.19
C GLU A 237 -43.90 16.04 -4.69
N LYS A 238 -44.60 17.16 -4.39
CA LYS A 238 -44.95 17.53 -3.02
C LYS A 238 -46.22 16.77 -2.62
N LYS A 239 -46.12 15.98 -1.55
CA LYS A 239 -47.23 15.22 -0.97
C LYS A 239 -47.52 15.70 0.43
N HIS A 240 -48.77 15.59 0.80
CA HIS A 240 -49.29 15.86 2.14
C HIS A 240 -49.29 14.55 2.92
N ILE A 241 -48.57 14.50 4.07
CA ILE A 241 -48.49 13.30 4.90
C ILE A 241 -48.85 13.63 6.35
N PHE A 242 -49.49 12.68 7.01
CA PHE A 242 -49.71 12.71 8.44
C PHE A 242 -48.53 12.02 9.14
N TYR A 243 -47.66 12.81 9.73
CA TYR A 243 -46.44 12.33 10.36
C TYR A 243 -46.65 12.04 11.85
N HIS A 244 -46.20 10.88 12.31
CA HIS A 244 -46.15 10.52 13.70
C HIS A 244 -44.73 10.19 14.16
N ASN A 245 -44.15 10.98 15.05
CA ASN A 245 -42.81 10.75 15.57
C ASN A 245 -42.83 9.66 16.65
N LYS A 246 -42.32 8.50 16.37
CA LYS A 246 -42.24 7.33 17.27
C LYS A 246 -41.47 7.61 18.56
N ASN A 247 -40.54 8.58 18.57
CA ASN A 247 -39.68 8.88 19.73
C ASN A 247 -40.27 9.99 20.65
N THR A 248 -40.98 10.97 20.08
CA THR A 248 -41.51 12.12 20.84
C THR A 248 -43.03 12.08 21.03
N GLY A 249 -43.74 11.15 20.34
CA GLY A 249 -45.21 11.07 20.36
C GLY A 249 -45.92 12.22 19.67
N GLN A 250 -45.21 13.18 19.06
CA GLN A 250 -45.82 14.31 18.33
C GLN A 250 -46.30 13.84 16.95
N ALA A 251 -47.53 14.25 16.61
CA ALA A 251 -48.13 13.98 15.31
C ALA A 251 -48.62 15.29 14.70
N GLY A 252 -48.58 15.40 13.39
CA GLY A 252 -48.99 16.60 12.65
C GLY A 252 -48.94 16.39 11.13
N ASP A 253 -49.62 17.31 10.44
CA ASP A 253 -49.66 17.34 9.00
C ASP A 253 -48.39 18.02 8.47
N LEU A 254 -47.76 17.43 7.47
CA LEU A 254 -46.53 17.91 6.85
C LEU A 254 -46.60 17.76 5.33
N ASP A 255 -46.31 18.87 4.67
CA ASP A 255 -46.09 18.86 3.20
C ASP A 255 -44.60 18.60 2.93
N PHE A 256 -44.28 17.50 2.28
CA PHE A 256 -42.91 17.15 1.95
C PHE A 256 -42.74 16.68 0.49
N THR A 257 -41.56 16.93 -0.09
CA THR A 257 -41.27 16.55 -1.47
C THR A 257 -40.75 15.12 -1.52
N TYR A 258 -41.31 14.29 -2.40
CA TYR A 258 -40.80 12.97 -2.71
C TYR A 258 -39.44 13.07 -3.40
N PHE A 259 -38.48 12.26 -2.95
CA PHE A 259 -37.18 12.11 -3.60
C PHE A 259 -36.91 10.61 -3.82
N ASN A 260 -36.88 10.20 -5.08
CA ASN A 260 -36.57 8.83 -5.45
C ASN A 260 -35.18 8.39 -4.98
N ALA A 261 -34.93 7.08 -4.99
CA ALA A 261 -33.68 6.50 -4.47
C ALA A 261 -32.43 6.97 -5.22
N VAL A 262 -32.48 7.07 -6.55
CA VAL A 262 -31.38 7.57 -7.41
C VAL A 262 -31.06 9.02 -7.08
N TYR A 263 -32.07 9.90 -7.11
CA TYR A 263 -31.92 11.32 -6.79
C TYR A 263 -31.35 11.54 -5.37
N THR A 264 -31.76 10.70 -4.42
CA THR A 264 -31.24 10.77 -3.04
C THR A 264 -29.73 10.61 -2.98
N VAL A 265 -29.17 9.65 -3.75
CA VAL A 265 -27.73 9.42 -3.84
C VAL A 265 -27.04 10.56 -4.59
N GLU A 266 -27.55 10.98 -5.74
CA GLU A 266 -27.00 12.08 -6.56
C GLU A 266 -26.97 13.41 -5.79
N ASN A 267 -28.06 13.75 -5.09
CA ASN A 267 -28.14 14.94 -4.27
C ASN A 267 -27.19 14.88 -3.04
N ALA A 268 -27.03 13.70 -2.45
CA ALA A 268 -26.06 13.49 -1.39
C ALA A 268 -24.62 13.67 -1.91
N LEU A 269 -24.29 13.10 -3.08
CA LEU A 269 -22.98 13.23 -3.74
C LEU A 269 -22.64 14.70 -4.08
N SER A 270 -23.60 15.46 -4.59
CA SER A 270 -23.41 16.88 -4.93
C SER A 270 -23.10 17.77 -3.72
N LYS A 271 -23.48 17.33 -2.51
CA LYS A 271 -23.29 18.05 -1.23
C LYS A 271 -22.07 17.57 -0.43
N VAL A 272 -21.34 16.56 -0.90
CA VAL A 272 -20.15 16.08 -0.23
C VAL A 272 -19.06 17.16 -0.17
N LYS A 273 -18.58 17.47 1.03
CA LYS A 273 -17.52 18.46 1.28
C LYS A 273 -16.27 17.84 1.92
N ASP A 274 -16.40 16.68 2.50
CA ASP A 274 -15.35 16.00 3.25
C ASP A 274 -15.32 14.49 2.98
N GLU A 275 -14.25 13.84 3.42
CA GLU A 275 -14.04 12.41 3.27
C GLU A 275 -15.10 11.56 4.00
N LYS A 276 -15.61 12.04 5.13
CA LYS A 276 -16.69 11.34 5.88
C LYS A 276 -17.99 11.35 5.09
N GLY A 277 -18.32 12.47 4.45
CA GLY A 277 -19.46 12.58 3.54
C GLY A 277 -19.30 11.63 2.37
N MET A 278 -18.12 11.55 1.75
CA MET A 278 -17.85 10.65 0.63
C MET A 278 -18.03 9.18 1.01
N LYS A 279 -17.47 8.72 2.12
CA LYS A 279 -17.64 7.33 2.61
C LYS A 279 -19.10 6.92 2.85
N ARG A 280 -19.98 7.85 3.15
CA ARG A 280 -21.42 7.56 3.32
C ARG A 280 -22.13 7.33 2.00
N VAL A 281 -21.70 8.00 0.94
CA VAL A 281 -22.33 7.94 -0.39
C VAL A 281 -21.69 6.84 -1.24
N GLU A 282 -20.41 6.62 -1.10
CA GLU A 282 -19.57 5.70 -1.89
C GLU A 282 -20.15 4.29 -2.02
N LYS A 283 -20.76 3.76 -0.96
CA LYS A 283 -21.41 2.44 -0.97
C LYS A 283 -22.58 2.30 -1.97
N PHE A 284 -23.12 3.44 -2.42
CA PHE A 284 -24.19 3.49 -3.40
C PHE A 284 -23.71 3.87 -4.80
N LEU A 285 -22.40 4.05 -4.97
CA LEU A 285 -21.80 4.43 -6.23
C LEU A 285 -21.04 3.25 -6.85
N LYS A 286 -21.08 3.20 -8.15
CA LYS A 286 -20.20 2.35 -8.96
C LYS A 286 -19.33 3.27 -9.78
N GLU A 287 -18.03 3.09 -9.68
CA GLU A 287 -17.08 3.75 -10.56
C GLU A 287 -17.17 3.08 -11.93
N SER A 288 -17.33 3.88 -12.96
CA SER A 288 -17.39 3.41 -14.35
C SER A 288 -16.48 4.26 -15.22
N VAL A 289 -16.00 3.68 -16.31
CA VAL A 289 -15.21 4.40 -17.32
C VAL A 289 -16.04 5.55 -17.86
N CYS A 290 -15.42 6.73 -17.98
CA CYS A 290 -16.09 7.92 -18.52
C CYS A 290 -16.52 7.67 -19.97
N PRO A 291 -17.81 7.77 -20.33
CA PRO A 291 -18.30 7.46 -21.68
C PRO A 291 -17.80 8.47 -22.72
N ASP A 292 -17.46 9.71 -22.36
CA ASP A 292 -17.03 10.74 -23.29
C ASP A 292 -15.57 10.58 -23.73
N CYS A 293 -14.69 10.20 -22.78
CA CYS A 293 -13.28 10.02 -23.10
C CYS A 293 -12.85 8.54 -23.18
N GLY A 294 -13.72 7.59 -22.84
CA GLY A 294 -13.37 6.17 -22.85
C GLY A 294 -12.23 5.81 -21.87
N GLY A 295 -12.09 6.56 -20.76
CA GLY A 295 -11.01 6.34 -19.77
C GLY A 295 -9.73 7.09 -20.04
N THR A 296 -9.53 7.69 -21.23
CA THR A 296 -8.28 8.36 -21.62
C THR A 296 -7.97 9.65 -20.84
N ARG A 297 -8.94 10.18 -20.07
CA ARG A 297 -8.86 11.42 -19.29
C ARG A 297 -8.80 12.70 -20.12
N LEU A 298 -8.53 12.57 -21.44
CA LEU A 298 -8.31 13.66 -22.37
C LEU A 298 -9.60 14.10 -23.09
N SER A 299 -9.71 15.40 -23.37
CA SER A 299 -10.75 15.94 -24.24
C SER A 299 -10.56 15.47 -25.69
N ALA A 300 -11.60 15.57 -26.51
CA ALA A 300 -11.51 15.26 -27.94
C ALA A 300 -10.45 16.12 -28.66
N ALA A 301 -10.31 17.39 -28.28
CA ALA A 301 -9.30 18.30 -28.83
C ALA A 301 -7.87 17.85 -28.47
N ALA A 302 -7.64 17.41 -27.24
CA ALA A 302 -6.32 16.94 -26.80
C ALA A 302 -5.95 15.57 -27.42
N ARG A 303 -6.93 14.79 -27.88
CA ARG A 303 -6.71 13.52 -28.60
C ARG A 303 -6.58 13.70 -30.12
N ALA A 304 -6.84 14.91 -30.64
CA ALA A 304 -6.82 15.14 -32.07
C ALA A 304 -5.42 15.11 -32.71
N PRO A 305 -4.34 15.65 -32.10
CA PRO A 305 -3.00 15.62 -32.72
C PRO A 305 -2.53 14.19 -33.00
N ARG A 306 -1.84 14.01 -34.13
CA ARG A 306 -1.32 12.71 -34.57
C ARG A 306 0.19 12.80 -34.81
N LEU A 307 0.96 11.99 -34.13
CA LEU A 307 2.39 11.84 -34.33
C LEU A 307 2.66 10.46 -34.91
N ARG A 308 3.16 10.42 -36.16
CA ARG A 308 3.27 9.16 -36.93
C ARG A 308 1.95 8.36 -37.00
N GLY A 309 0.82 9.06 -37.11
CA GLY A 309 -0.50 8.45 -37.16
C GLY A 309 -1.15 8.09 -35.84
N ILE A 310 -0.41 8.12 -34.74
CA ILE A 310 -0.84 7.72 -33.39
C ILE A 310 -1.25 8.96 -32.58
N SER A 311 -2.34 8.89 -31.81
CA SER A 311 -2.79 9.95 -30.90
C SER A 311 -2.07 9.87 -29.55
N LEU A 312 -2.17 10.95 -28.74
CA LEU A 312 -1.55 11.00 -27.42
C LEU A 312 -2.07 9.92 -26.47
N ASP A 313 -3.37 9.65 -26.49
CA ASP A 313 -3.99 8.60 -25.67
C ASP A 313 -3.55 7.18 -26.11
N GLU A 314 -3.49 6.92 -27.41
CA GLU A 314 -2.96 5.67 -27.95
C GLU A 314 -1.49 5.45 -27.54
N ALA A 315 -0.66 6.51 -27.60
CA ALA A 315 0.73 6.44 -27.13
C ALA A 315 0.84 6.23 -25.62
N CYS A 316 -0.03 6.84 -24.81
CA CYS A 316 -0.05 6.65 -23.36
C CYS A 316 -0.49 5.25 -22.96
N ALA A 317 -1.25 4.55 -23.79
CA ALA A 317 -1.71 3.18 -23.57
C ALA A 317 -0.65 2.11 -23.94
N MET A 318 0.41 2.47 -24.65
CA MET A 318 1.56 1.59 -24.91
C MET A 318 2.30 1.29 -23.59
N THR A 319 2.85 0.09 -23.48
CA THR A 319 3.84 -0.19 -22.44
C THR A 319 5.06 0.71 -22.61
N LEU A 320 5.77 1.02 -21.53
CA LEU A 320 6.96 1.86 -21.61
C LEU A 320 8.00 1.31 -22.57
N SER A 321 8.14 -0.03 -22.64
CA SER A 321 9.04 -0.70 -23.59
C SER A 321 8.65 -0.48 -25.05
N GLU A 322 7.35 -0.60 -25.37
CA GLU A 322 6.82 -0.31 -26.72
C GLU A 322 6.94 1.17 -27.08
N LEU A 323 6.62 2.03 -26.09
CA LEU A 323 6.68 3.48 -26.27
C LEU A 323 8.11 3.96 -26.54
N VAL A 324 9.13 3.41 -25.86
CA VAL A 324 10.55 3.73 -26.14
C VAL A 324 10.90 3.35 -27.56
N ASN A 325 10.55 2.13 -27.98
CA ASN A 325 10.81 1.68 -29.36
C ASN A 325 10.12 2.57 -30.41
N TRP A 326 8.91 3.04 -30.10
CA TRP A 326 8.18 3.93 -30.99
C TRP A 326 8.81 5.33 -31.02
N VAL A 327 9.20 5.90 -29.87
CA VAL A 327 9.86 7.22 -29.75
C VAL A 327 11.17 7.28 -30.53
N GLN A 328 12.01 6.25 -30.48
CA GLN A 328 13.27 6.13 -31.21
C GLN A 328 13.09 6.31 -32.73
N ASN A 329 11.94 5.94 -33.23
CA ASN A 329 11.63 6.06 -34.65
C ASN A 329 10.94 7.39 -35.03
N VAL A 330 10.60 8.27 -34.05
CA VAL A 330 9.91 9.54 -34.35
C VAL A 330 10.73 10.47 -35.25
N PRO A 331 12.03 10.72 -34.97
CA PRO A 331 12.82 11.64 -35.80
C PRO A 331 12.87 11.26 -37.28
N GLY A 332 12.99 9.95 -37.60
CA GLY A 332 13.05 9.43 -38.97
C GLY A 332 11.78 9.68 -39.81
N GLY A 333 10.63 9.87 -39.15
CA GLY A 333 9.35 10.16 -39.81
C GLY A 333 9.05 11.63 -40.04
N LEU A 334 9.96 12.56 -39.65
CA LEU A 334 9.76 14.01 -39.73
C LEU A 334 10.60 14.65 -40.85
N PRO A 335 10.21 15.86 -41.33
CA PRO A 335 11.02 16.68 -42.22
C PRO A 335 12.45 16.85 -41.67
N GLU A 336 13.43 16.87 -42.58
CA GLU A 336 14.84 16.89 -42.22
C GLU A 336 15.21 18.07 -41.30
N GLU A 337 14.64 19.25 -41.56
CA GLU A 337 14.85 20.44 -40.75
C GLU A 337 14.31 20.35 -39.32
N MET A 338 13.39 19.45 -39.03
CA MET A 338 12.83 19.20 -37.68
C MET A 338 13.58 18.14 -36.89
N ARG A 339 14.40 17.30 -37.52
CA ARG A 339 15.07 16.16 -36.91
C ARG A 339 15.93 16.52 -35.71
N PRO A 340 16.79 17.57 -35.74
CA PRO A 340 17.64 17.90 -34.59
C PRO A 340 16.83 18.25 -33.33
N MET A 341 15.70 18.92 -33.49
CA MET A 341 14.80 19.22 -32.37
C MET A 341 14.11 17.94 -31.87
N ALA A 342 13.64 17.11 -32.79
CA ALA A 342 13.00 15.85 -32.47
C ALA A 342 13.95 14.90 -31.71
N GLU A 343 15.19 14.75 -32.18
CA GLU A 343 16.24 13.96 -31.56
C GLU A 343 16.48 14.43 -30.11
N SER A 344 16.65 15.73 -29.88
CA SER A 344 16.87 16.26 -28.55
C SER A 344 15.70 15.96 -27.57
N ILE A 345 14.44 16.06 -28.04
CA ILE A 345 13.27 15.76 -27.20
C ILE A 345 13.16 14.25 -26.94
N CYS A 346 13.43 13.42 -27.96
CA CYS A 346 13.39 11.96 -27.85
C CYS A 346 14.50 11.46 -26.92
N GLU A 347 15.73 11.94 -27.02
CA GLU A 347 16.85 11.58 -26.13
C GLU A 347 16.54 11.90 -24.66
N ALA A 348 15.93 13.05 -24.39
CA ALA A 348 15.51 13.41 -23.02
C ALA A 348 14.46 12.45 -22.45
N PHE A 349 13.52 11.99 -23.30
CA PHE A 349 12.54 10.96 -22.94
C PHE A 349 13.22 9.63 -22.69
N GLU A 350 14.05 9.15 -23.63
CA GLU A 350 14.73 7.84 -23.58
C GLU A 350 15.65 7.73 -22.37
N SER A 351 16.40 8.78 -22.02
CA SER A 351 17.26 8.80 -20.84
C SER A 351 16.49 8.54 -19.55
N THR A 352 15.27 9.09 -19.43
CA THR A 352 14.41 8.87 -18.25
C THR A 352 13.77 7.48 -18.31
N ALA A 353 13.28 7.08 -19.48
CA ALA A 353 12.60 5.81 -19.69
C ALA A 353 13.53 4.61 -19.47
N LYS A 354 14.80 4.69 -19.90
CA LYS A 354 15.81 3.64 -19.71
C LYS A 354 15.95 3.27 -18.24
N ARG A 355 16.09 4.25 -17.34
CA ARG A 355 16.20 4.00 -15.90
C ARG A 355 14.99 3.29 -15.32
N LEU A 356 13.78 3.65 -15.78
CA LEU A 356 12.56 2.97 -15.37
C LEU A 356 12.51 1.53 -15.88
N MET A 357 13.02 1.29 -17.09
CA MET A 357 13.14 -0.06 -17.64
C MET A 357 14.18 -0.90 -16.87
N ASP A 358 15.34 -0.32 -16.53
CA ASP A 358 16.37 -0.96 -15.72
C ASP A 358 15.83 -1.35 -14.33
N LEU A 359 14.92 -0.53 -13.77
CA LEU A 359 14.19 -0.83 -12.53
C LEU A 359 13.00 -1.82 -12.73
N GLY A 360 12.85 -2.43 -13.90
CA GLY A 360 11.83 -3.42 -14.18
C GLY A 360 10.41 -2.87 -14.33
N LEU A 361 10.23 -1.58 -14.69
CA LEU A 361 8.92 -0.94 -14.88
C LEU A 361 8.51 -0.82 -16.37
N GLY A 362 9.20 -1.51 -17.27
CA GLY A 362 8.97 -1.45 -18.72
C GLY A 362 7.58 -1.92 -19.18
N TYR A 363 6.89 -2.70 -18.37
CA TYR A 363 5.55 -3.20 -18.66
C TYR A 363 4.41 -2.21 -18.30
N LEU A 364 4.71 -1.12 -17.57
CA LEU A 364 3.70 -0.14 -17.19
C LEU A 364 3.38 0.81 -18.34
N THR A 365 2.12 1.23 -18.43
CA THR A 365 1.65 2.24 -19.39
C THR A 365 1.63 3.62 -18.74
N LEU A 366 1.81 4.70 -19.53
CA LEU A 366 1.84 6.05 -18.96
C LEU A 366 0.48 6.51 -18.39
N ASP A 367 -0.62 5.96 -18.86
CA ASP A 367 -1.98 6.23 -18.39
C ASP A 367 -2.36 5.43 -17.13
N ARG A 368 -1.53 4.44 -16.73
CA ARG A 368 -1.76 3.63 -15.53
C ARG A 368 -1.94 4.54 -14.30
N SER A 369 -3.07 4.40 -13.61
CA SER A 369 -3.34 5.18 -12.40
C SER A 369 -2.28 4.91 -11.33
N ALA A 370 -1.68 5.96 -10.78
CA ALA A 370 -0.65 5.82 -9.75
C ALA A 370 -1.17 5.20 -8.43
N SER A 371 -2.48 5.30 -8.17
CA SER A 371 -3.14 4.64 -7.04
C SER A 371 -3.20 3.12 -7.17
N THR A 372 -3.14 2.59 -8.40
CA THR A 372 -3.16 1.14 -8.67
C THR A 372 -1.78 0.51 -8.72
N LEU A 373 -0.72 1.30 -8.56
CA LEU A 373 0.65 0.80 -8.48
C LEU A 373 0.90 0.14 -7.13
N SER A 374 1.63 -0.96 -7.12
CA SER A 374 2.13 -1.59 -5.89
C SER A 374 3.08 -0.66 -5.13
N THR A 375 3.37 -0.97 -3.88
CA THR A 375 4.30 -0.19 -3.06
C THR A 375 5.69 -0.14 -3.69
N GLY A 376 6.20 -1.29 -4.17
CA GLY A 376 7.50 -1.37 -4.83
C GLY A 376 7.55 -0.62 -6.17
N GLU A 377 6.47 -0.66 -6.99
CA GLU A 377 6.39 0.12 -8.23
C GLU A 377 6.42 1.63 -7.96
N ARG A 378 5.68 2.10 -6.94
CA ARG A 378 5.70 3.51 -6.54
C ARG A 378 7.08 3.95 -6.04
N GLN A 379 7.75 3.11 -5.25
CA GLN A 379 9.09 3.41 -4.73
C GLN A 379 10.13 3.50 -5.86
N ARG A 380 10.12 2.55 -6.81
CA ARG A 380 11.00 2.56 -7.98
C ARG A 380 10.73 3.76 -8.91
N MET A 381 9.47 4.12 -9.09
CA MET A 381 9.09 5.34 -9.82
C MET A 381 9.69 6.60 -9.16
N GLN A 382 9.64 6.70 -7.84
CA GLN A 382 10.24 7.81 -7.10
C GLN A 382 11.77 7.79 -7.19
N LEU A 383 12.40 6.62 -7.11
CA LEU A 383 13.85 6.46 -7.27
C LEU A 383 14.31 6.96 -8.65
N ALA A 384 13.68 6.49 -9.72
CA ALA A 384 13.99 6.93 -11.08
C ALA A 384 13.87 8.45 -11.26
N ARG A 385 12.87 9.07 -10.60
CA ARG A 385 12.71 10.52 -10.59
C ARG A 385 13.82 11.23 -9.82
N ALA A 386 14.21 10.72 -8.65
CA ALA A 386 15.25 11.31 -7.83
C ALA A 386 16.63 11.34 -8.53
N VAL A 387 16.94 10.28 -9.26
CA VAL A 387 18.21 10.12 -10.00
C VAL A 387 18.27 10.97 -11.28
N ARG A 388 17.12 11.38 -11.82
CA ARG A 388 17.06 12.14 -13.09
C ARG A 388 17.85 13.45 -13.05
N ASN A 389 17.90 14.11 -11.91
CA ASN A 389 18.40 15.49 -11.81
C ASN A 389 19.93 15.63 -11.75
N ARG A 390 20.72 14.52 -11.81
CA ARG A 390 22.20 14.51 -11.75
C ARG A 390 22.77 15.52 -10.74
N THR A 391 22.17 15.49 -9.53
CA THR A 391 22.68 16.31 -8.43
C THR A 391 23.98 15.71 -7.91
N THR A 392 24.89 16.54 -7.39
CA THR A 392 26.14 16.11 -6.77
C THR A 392 26.18 16.54 -5.31
N GLY A 393 26.90 15.79 -4.46
CA GLY A 393 27.04 16.13 -3.05
C GLY A 393 25.77 15.98 -2.22
N VAL A 394 24.87 15.09 -2.62
CA VAL A 394 23.61 14.77 -1.93
C VAL A 394 23.73 13.41 -1.25
N LEU A 395 23.08 13.27 -0.10
CA LEU A 395 22.89 12.02 0.61
C LEU A 395 21.53 11.41 0.23
N TYR A 396 21.52 10.28 -0.45
CA TYR A 396 20.33 9.50 -0.74
C TYR A 396 20.11 8.45 0.34
N VAL A 397 18.98 8.50 1.01
CA VAL A 397 18.59 7.48 2.01
C VAL A 397 17.50 6.62 1.38
N LEU A 398 17.83 5.38 1.07
CA LEU A 398 16.95 4.39 0.44
C LEU A 398 16.49 3.40 1.51
N ASP A 399 15.21 3.44 1.85
CA ASP A 399 14.62 2.59 2.90
C ASP A 399 13.91 1.40 2.24
N GLU A 400 14.55 0.22 2.30
CA GLU A 400 14.12 -1.05 1.71
C GLU A 400 13.76 -0.94 0.21
N PRO A 401 14.68 -0.48 -0.65
CA PRO A 401 14.39 -0.30 -2.07
C PRO A 401 14.21 -1.62 -2.84
N SER A 402 14.58 -2.77 -2.26
CA SER A 402 14.40 -4.11 -2.83
C SER A 402 12.96 -4.64 -2.71
N ILE A 403 12.06 -3.95 -2.01
CA ILE A 403 10.67 -4.40 -1.77
C ILE A 403 9.96 -4.81 -3.07
N GLY A 404 9.41 -6.05 -3.07
CA GLY A 404 8.65 -6.59 -4.19
C GLY A 404 9.47 -6.73 -5.48
N LEU A 405 10.82 -6.72 -5.39
CA LEU A 405 11.70 -7.01 -6.50
C LEU A 405 11.97 -8.51 -6.60
N HIS A 406 11.80 -9.03 -7.79
CA HIS A 406 12.37 -10.32 -8.13
C HIS A 406 13.91 -10.19 -8.22
N PRO A 407 14.70 -11.21 -7.84
CA PRO A 407 16.17 -11.17 -7.91
C PRO A 407 16.75 -10.66 -9.24
N SER A 408 16.10 -10.95 -10.37
CA SER A 408 16.52 -10.44 -11.69
C SER A 408 16.45 -8.90 -11.81
N ASN A 409 15.67 -8.22 -11.00
CA ASN A 409 15.54 -6.76 -11.05
C ASN A 409 16.47 -6.04 -10.05
N ILE A 410 17.12 -6.77 -9.14
CA ILE A 410 18.10 -6.20 -8.20
C ILE A 410 19.28 -5.61 -8.96
N VAL A 411 19.72 -6.24 -10.04
CA VAL A 411 20.83 -5.74 -10.89
C VAL A 411 20.58 -4.31 -11.39
N GLY A 412 19.35 -4.01 -11.83
CA GLY A 412 18.99 -2.65 -12.28
C GLY A 412 19.01 -1.65 -11.13
N LEU A 413 18.54 -2.05 -9.93
CA LEU A 413 18.56 -1.21 -8.73
C LEU A 413 19.99 -0.90 -8.28
N THR A 414 20.88 -1.90 -8.28
CA THR A 414 22.30 -1.70 -7.93
C THR A 414 22.99 -0.81 -8.94
N GLY A 415 22.71 -0.96 -10.25
CA GLY A 415 23.18 -0.05 -11.28
C GLY A 415 22.82 1.41 -11.02
N VAL A 416 21.57 1.69 -10.63
CA VAL A 416 21.13 3.03 -10.27
C VAL A 416 21.88 3.58 -9.04
N MET A 417 22.16 2.77 -8.03
CA MET A 417 22.94 3.20 -6.85
C MET A 417 24.40 3.53 -7.21
N HIS A 418 25.02 2.73 -8.07
CA HIS A 418 26.37 3.01 -8.58
C HIS A 418 26.43 4.29 -9.40
N ASP A 419 25.41 4.56 -10.24
CA ASP A 419 25.31 5.82 -11.00
C ASP A 419 25.23 7.02 -10.04
N LEU A 420 24.44 6.94 -8.96
CA LEU A 420 24.36 8.00 -7.94
C LEU A 420 25.73 8.29 -7.31
N VAL A 421 26.48 7.25 -6.96
CA VAL A 421 27.82 7.41 -6.36
C VAL A 421 28.80 7.95 -7.39
N ALA A 422 28.75 7.47 -8.64
CA ALA A 422 29.59 7.98 -9.74
C ALA A 422 29.33 9.46 -10.04
N ASP A 423 28.10 9.93 -9.87
CA ASP A 423 27.71 11.37 -9.97
C ASP A 423 28.18 12.19 -8.74
N GLY A 424 28.94 11.61 -7.78
CA GLY A 424 29.51 12.29 -6.62
C GLY A 424 28.57 12.40 -5.42
N ASN A 425 27.61 11.52 -5.28
CA ASN A 425 26.67 11.45 -4.16
C ASN A 425 27.07 10.36 -3.16
N SER A 426 26.37 10.31 -2.02
CA SER A 426 26.47 9.23 -1.03
C SER A 426 25.12 8.50 -0.95
N VAL A 427 25.15 7.18 -0.78
CA VAL A 427 23.94 6.36 -0.67
C VAL A 427 23.93 5.63 0.67
N ILE A 428 22.88 5.82 1.45
CA ILE A 428 22.55 4.98 2.61
C ILE A 428 21.46 4.01 2.17
N LEU A 429 21.78 2.74 2.22
CA LEU A 429 20.90 1.64 1.88
C LEU A 429 20.47 0.93 3.16
N VAL A 430 19.20 1.05 3.52
CA VAL A 430 18.59 0.21 4.57
C VAL A 430 17.93 -0.95 3.87
N ASP A 431 18.47 -2.16 4.03
CA ASP A 431 17.88 -3.33 3.39
C ASP A 431 18.19 -4.61 4.20
N HIS A 432 17.49 -5.68 3.88
CA HIS A 432 17.62 -7.00 4.47
C HIS A 432 18.07 -8.07 3.45
N ASP A 433 17.89 -7.77 2.16
CA ASP A 433 18.28 -8.68 1.09
C ASP A 433 19.81 -8.74 1.00
N THR A 434 20.34 -9.95 1.18
CA THR A 434 21.79 -10.20 1.12
C THR A 434 22.38 -9.95 -0.25
N GLN A 435 21.62 -10.05 -1.34
CA GLN A 435 22.12 -9.79 -2.69
C GLN A 435 22.44 -8.31 -2.87
N ILE A 436 21.54 -7.41 -2.42
CA ILE A 436 21.75 -5.97 -2.53
C ILE A 436 22.78 -5.47 -1.49
N LEU A 437 22.80 -6.05 -0.29
CA LEU A 437 23.78 -5.67 0.75
C LEU A 437 25.21 -6.00 0.34
N LYS A 438 25.45 -7.02 -0.49
CA LYS A 438 26.76 -7.37 -1.05
C LYS A 438 27.34 -6.29 -1.98
N GLU A 439 26.51 -5.41 -2.50
CA GLU A 439 26.93 -4.27 -3.33
C GLU A 439 27.35 -3.05 -2.52
N ALA A 440 27.22 -3.10 -1.18
CA ALA A 440 27.65 -2.00 -0.32
C ALA A 440 29.18 -1.98 -0.17
N ASP A 441 29.77 -0.77 -0.18
CA ASP A 441 31.19 -0.57 0.13
C ASP A 441 31.49 -0.72 1.63
N TRP A 442 30.48 -0.40 2.46
CA TRP A 442 30.54 -0.38 3.92
C TRP A 442 29.21 -0.81 4.51
N ILE A 443 29.24 -1.57 5.59
CA ILE A 443 28.03 -1.95 6.34
C ILE A 443 28.13 -1.40 7.76
N VAL A 444 27.01 -0.91 8.28
CA VAL A 444 26.76 -0.62 9.69
C VAL A 444 25.65 -1.54 10.15
N GLU A 445 25.96 -2.47 11.05
CA GLU A 445 25.01 -3.46 11.55
C GLU A 445 24.45 -3.02 12.90
N MET A 446 23.13 -2.92 12.98
CA MET A 446 22.37 -2.52 14.15
C MET A 446 21.82 -3.73 14.89
N GLY A 447 21.90 -3.73 16.22
CA GLY A 447 21.45 -4.87 17.02
C GLY A 447 21.66 -4.67 18.52
N PRO A 448 21.87 -5.79 19.28
CA PRO A 448 21.81 -7.19 18.82
C PRO A 448 20.39 -7.73 18.66
N GLU A 449 19.40 -7.14 19.32
CA GLU A 449 17.98 -7.54 19.30
C GLU A 449 17.11 -6.34 18.92
N ALA A 450 15.81 -6.54 18.94
CA ALA A 450 14.82 -5.50 18.67
C ALA A 450 14.43 -4.71 19.94
N GLY A 451 13.86 -3.52 19.75
CA GLY A 451 13.25 -2.71 20.81
C GLY A 451 14.25 -2.25 21.90
N ALA A 452 13.91 -2.52 23.16
CA ALA A 452 14.72 -2.05 24.32
C ALA A 452 16.13 -2.63 24.37
N LYS A 453 16.35 -3.82 23.80
CA LYS A 453 17.64 -4.49 23.73
C LYS A 453 18.42 -4.21 22.43
N GLY A 454 17.80 -3.53 21.47
CA GLY A 454 18.44 -3.04 20.26
C GLY A 454 19.03 -1.62 20.43
N GLY A 455 19.30 -0.99 19.29
CA GLY A 455 19.75 0.40 19.25
C GLY A 455 21.24 0.61 19.40
N TYR A 456 22.05 -0.43 19.26
CA TYR A 456 23.51 -0.37 19.25
C TYR A 456 24.06 -0.67 17.86
N VAL A 457 25.23 -0.14 17.55
CA VAL A 457 26.06 -0.62 16.42
C VAL A 457 26.83 -1.83 16.93
N ILE A 458 26.58 -3.02 16.37
CA ILE A 458 27.24 -4.29 16.79
C ILE A 458 28.42 -4.66 15.91
N ALA A 459 28.40 -4.21 14.66
CA ALA A 459 29.51 -4.38 13.72
C ALA A 459 29.50 -3.26 12.68
N GLU A 460 30.67 -2.85 12.20
CA GLU A 460 30.84 -1.94 11.06
C GLU A 460 32.11 -2.29 10.29
N GLY A 461 32.06 -2.08 8.96
CA GLY A 461 33.19 -2.36 8.10
C GLY A 461 32.84 -2.70 6.68
N THR A 462 33.85 -3.12 5.90
CA THR A 462 33.68 -3.69 4.55
C THR A 462 33.01 -5.06 4.63
N ILE A 463 32.46 -5.54 3.50
CA ILE A 463 31.82 -6.87 3.45
C ILE A 463 32.70 -7.97 4.04
N PRO A 464 33.99 -8.13 3.63
CA PRO A 464 34.86 -9.16 4.23
C PRO A 464 35.07 -8.99 5.74
N ALA A 465 35.09 -7.75 6.26
CA ALA A 465 35.22 -7.50 7.69
C ALA A 465 33.96 -7.93 8.46
N ILE A 466 32.78 -7.69 7.89
CA ILE A 466 31.48 -8.14 8.47
C ILE A 466 31.37 -9.66 8.44
N GLU A 467 31.72 -10.30 7.33
CA GLU A 467 31.72 -11.77 7.20
C GLU A 467 32.63 -12.47 8.22
N ALA A 468 33.80 -11.86 8.51
CA ALA A 468 34.76 -12.39 9.47
C ALA A 468 34.42 -12.04 10.94
N ASN A 469 33.45 -11.13 11.19
CA ASN A 469 33.14 -10.66 12.53
C ASN A 469 32.21 -11.66 13.26
N PRO A 470 32.64 -12.30 14.36
CA PRO A 470 31.84 -13.30 15.06
C PRO A 470 30.60 -12.73 15.76
N VAL A 471 30.52 -11.40 15.96
CA VAL A 471 29.38 -10.73 16.58
C VAL A 471 28.31 -10.37 15.54
N SER A 472 28.70 -10.30 14.26
CA SER A 472 27.80 -9.98 13.17
C SER A 472 26.71 -11.06 13.01
N GLN A 473 25.46 -10.62 12.93
CA GLN A 473 24.31 -11.48 12.69
C GLN A 473 24.03 -11.67 11.19
N ILE A 474 24.37 -10.65 10.37
CA ILE A 474 24.19 -10.72 8.90
C ILE A 474 25.40 -11.39 8.21
N GLY A 475 26.60 -11.30 8.78
CA GLY A 475 27.84 -11.83 8.19
C GLY A 475 27.76 -13.30 7.74
N PRO A 476 27.24 -14.23 8.56
CA PRO A 476 27.08 -15.62 8.14
C PRO A 476 26.14 -15.81 6.92
N PHE A 477 25.17 -14.93 6.71
CA PHE A 477 24.28 -14.95 5.54
C PHE A 477 24.95 -14.32 4.30
N LEU A 478 25.76 -13.27 4.50
CA LEU A 478 26.56 -12.68 3.41
C LEU A 478 27.59 -13.66 2.88
N SER A 479 28.31 -14.37 3.74
CA SER A 479 29.28 -15.39 3.34
C SER A 479 28.67 -16.67 2.80
N GLY A 480 27.35 -16.89 2.96
CA GLY A 480 26.70 -18.15 2.64
C GLY A 480 26.97 -19.30 3.64
N ALA A 481 27.63 -19.01 4.78
CA ALA A 481 27.87 -20.00 5.84
C ALA A 481 26.59 -20.37 6.61
N ALA A 482 25.59 -19.49 6.61
CA ALA A 482 24.29 -19.75 7.21
C ALA A 482 23.21 -19.86 6.12
N GLU A 483 22.45 -20.95 6.18
CA GLU A 483 21.27 -21.16 5.34
C GLU A 483 19.99 -21.00 6.16
N THR A 484 18.92 -20.53 5.50
CA THR A 484 17.59 -20.37 6.15
C THR A 484 16.72 -21.63 5.98
N LYS A 485 17.30 -22.79 5.61
CA LYS A 485 16.54 -24.02 5.45
C LYS A 485 16.13 -24.60 6.81
N LEU A 486 14.85 -24.59 7.14
CA LEU A 486 14.31 -25.05 8.43
C LEU A 486 13.24 -26.12 8.33
N ARG A 487 12.63 -26.31 7.13
CA ARG A 487 11.51 -27.21 6.94
C ARG A 487 11.91 -28.48 6.20
N ARG A 488 11.32 -29.61 6.60
CA ARG A 488 11.26 -30.78 5.74
C ARG A 488 10.09 -30.60 4.77
N CYS A 489 10.41 -30.23 3.53
CA CYS A 489 9.42 -30.14 2.46
C CYS A 489 8.89 -31.50 2.08
N ALA A 490 7.62 -31.56 1.65
CA ALA A 490 7.01 -32.80 1.18
C ALA A 490 7.71 -33.33 -0.10
N GLY A 491 7.90 -34.63 -0.18
CA GLY A 491 8.37 -35.27 -1.41
C GLY A 491 7.32 -35.23 -2.52
N LYS A 492 7.73 -35.38 -3.77
CA LYS A 492 6.84 -35.31 -4.94
C LYS A 492 5.60 -36.21 -4.84
N GLU A 493 5.78 -37.43 -4.30
CA GLU A 493 4.70 -38.41 -4.12
C GLU A 493 3.71 -38.01 -3.02
N GLU A 494 4.15 -37.21 -2.05
CA GLU A 494 3.34 -36.76 -0.91
C GLU A 494 2.61 -35.44 -1.15
N LEU A 495 2.95 -34.72 -2.22
CA LEU A 495 2.44 -33.36 -2.48
C LEU A 495 0.92 -33.30 -2.47
N PHE A 496 0.26 -34.16 -3.18
CA PHE A 496 -1.18 -34.18 -3.35
C PHE A 496 -1.93 -35.21 -2.50
N ALA A 497 -1.26 -35.81 -1.51
CA ALA A 497 -1.85 -36.85 -0.67
C ALA A 497 -3.10 -36.37 0.11
N ASN A 498 -3.17 -35.11 0.48
CA ASN A 498 -4.28 -34.49 1.20
C ASN A 498 -5.38 -33.93 0.26
N GLY A 499 -5.27 -34.14 -1.06
CA GLY A 499 -6.17 -33.59 -2.05
C GLY A 499 -5.62 -32.34 -2.76
N VAL A 500 -6.42 -31.80 -3.65
CA VAL A 500 -6.04 -30.67 -4.53
C VAL A 500 -7.17 -29.64 -4.54
N ILE A 501 -6.80 -28.36 -4.68
CA ILE A 501 -7.71 -27.28 -5.08
C ILE A 501 -7.42 -27.03 -6.55
N HIS A 502 -8.46 -27.04 -7.38
CA HIS A 502 -8.36 -26.79 -8.82
C HIS A 502 -9.08 -25.52 -9.19
N LEU A 503 -8.39 -24.63 -9.92
CA LEU A 503 -8.94 -23.37 -10.45
C LEU A 503 -8.73 -23.30 -11.95
N SER A 504 -9.80 -23.00 -12.71
CA SER A 504 -9.77 -22.72 -14.14
C SER A 504 -10.26 -21.29 -14.41
N THR A 505 -9.47 -20.50 -15.15
CA THR A 505 -9.79 -19.09 -15.45
C THR A 505 -9.86 -18.82 -16.93
N ALA A 506 -10.70 -17.85 -17.34
CA ALA A 506 -10.56 -17.11 -18.58
C ALA A 506 -9.50 -16.01 -18.43
N PRO A 507 -9.07 -15.35 -19.52
CA PRO A 507 -8.12 -14.24 -19.42
C PRO A 507 -8.68 -13.09 -18.58
N ILE A 508 -7.80 -12.47 -17.79
CA ILE A 508 -8.08 -11.25 -17.01
C ILE A 508 -6.85 -10.33 -17.01
N HIS A 509 -7.02 -9.06 -17.37
CA HIS A 509 -5.92 -8.12 -17.57
C HIS A 509 -4.85 -8.70 -18.52
N THR A 510 -3.61 -8.79 -18.09
CA THR A 510 -2.51 -9.41 -18.85
C THR A 510 -2.40 -10.92 -18.61
N VAL A 511 -3.11 -11.46 -17.61
CA VAL A 511 -3.09 -12.90 -17.29
C VAL A 511 -3.92 -13.66 -18.31
N LYS A 512 -3.33 -14.68 -18.90
CA LYS A 512 -3.96 -15.57 -19.89
C LYS A 512 -4.89 -16.57 -19.17
N SER A 513 -5.58 -17.43 -19.93
CA SER A 513 -6.32 -18.55 -19.31
C SER A 513 -5.37 -19.45 -18.53
N LEU A 514 -5.71 -19.77 -17.30
CA LEU A 514 -4.89 -20.58 -16.41
C LEU A 514 -5.65 -21.82 -15.92
N GLU A 515 -4.91 -22.92 -15.78
CA GLU A 515 -5.28 -24.12 -15.05
C GLU A 515 -4.33 -24.27 -13.88
N VAL A 516 -4.82 -24.10 -12.65
CA VAL A 516 -4.01 -24.07 -11.43
C VAL A 516 -4.41 -25.22 -10.53
N ARG A 517 -3.41 -25.99 -10.05
CA ARG A 517 -3.57 -27.07 -9.10
C ARG A 517 -2.76 -26.77 -7.85
N ILE A 518 -3.40 -26.66 -6.69
CA ILE A 518 -2.78 -26.31 -5.42
C ILE A 518 -2.96 -27.48 -4.45
N PRO A 519 -1.86 -28.06 -3.90
CA PRO A 519 -1.94 -29.17 -2.95
C PRO A 519 -2.49 -28.69 -1.60
N LYS A 520 -3.45 -29.44 -1.03
CA LYS A 520 -4.03 -29.14 0.29
C LYS A 520 -3.07 -29.52 1.42
N GLY A 521 -3.08 -28.75 2.52
CA GLY A 521 -2.24 -28.99 3.69
C GLY A 521 -0.75 -28.84 3.41
N ARG A 522 -0.37 -28.00 2.44
CA ARG A 522 1.01 -27.73 2.01
C ARG A 522 1.28 -26.26 1.91
N LEU A 523 2.57 -25.90 1.95
CA LEU A 523 3.05 -24.55 1.63
C LEU A 523 3.25 -24.43 0.11
N THR A 524 2.39 -23.68 -0.55
CA THR A 524 2.52 -23.32 -1.94
C THR A 524 3.03 -21.89 -2.07
N VAL A 525 4.13 -21.68 -2.81
CA VAL A 525 4.64 -20.36 -3.11
C VAL A 525 4.35 -20.01 -4.57
N VAL A 526 3.73 -18.85 -4.80
CA VAL A 526 3.52 -18.25 -6.11
C VAL A 526 4.57 -17.18 -6.32
N THR A 527 5.46 -17.41 -7.27
CA THR A 527 6.59 -16.54 -7.57
C THR A 527 6.63 -16.13 -9.03
N GLY A 528 7.67 -15.41 -9.45
CA GLY A 528 7.88 -14.92 -10.81
C GLY A 528 8.26 -13.45 -10.88
N VAL A 529 8.69 -12.97 -12.03
CA VAL A 529 9.13 -11.59 -12.23
C VAL A 529 8.05 -10.55 -11.90
N SER A 530 8.46 -9.30 -11.65
CA SER A 530 7.51 -8.21 -11.38
C SER A 530 6.57 -8.01 -12.58
N GLY A 531 5.26 -7.84 -12.32
CA GLY A 531 4.25 -7.69 -13.37
C GLY A 531 3.85 -8.97 -14.10
N SER A 532 4.31 -10.16 -13.67
CA SER A 532 3.94 -11.45 -14.32
C SER A 532 2.51 -11.92 -14.03
N GLY A 533 1.75 -11.22 -13.18
CA GLY A 533 0.34 -11.51 -12.89
C GLY A 533 0.09 -12.33 -11.63
N LYS A 534 1.07 -12.49 -10.72
CA LYS A 534 0.91 -13.22 -9.44
C LYS A 534 -0.28 -12.73 -8.61
N THR A 535 -0.31 -11.43 -8.35
CA THR A 535 -1.39 -10.78 -7.57
C THR A 535 -2.74 -10.99 -8.22
N THR A 536 -2.84 -10.86 -9.54
CA THR A 536 -4.08 -11.09 -10.31
C THR A 536 -4.53 -12.55 -10.22
N MET A 537 -3.60 -13.51 -10.35
CA MET A 537 -3.92 -14.93 -10.21
C MET A 537 -4.42 -15.27 -8.80
N VAL A 538 -3.74 -14.77 -7.76
CA VAL A 538 -4.06 -15.14 -6.38
C VAL A 538 -5.16 -14.26 -5.80
N LEU A 539 -5.01 -12.92 -5.80
CA LEU A 539 -5.91 -12.02 -5.08
C LEU A 539 -7.16 -11.63 -5.88
N GLU A 540 -7.07 -11.58 -7.23
CA GLU A 540 -8.21 -11.20 -8.06
C GLU A 540 -8.96 -12.40 -8.64
N SER A 541 -8.32 -13.60 -8.66
CA SER A 541 -8.94 -14.81 -9.21
C SER A 541 -9.16 -15.89 -8.15
N PHE A 542 -8.10 -16.41 -7.51
CA PHE A 542 -8.19 -17.54 -6.58
C PHE A 542 -9.00 -17.22 -5.32
N VAL A 543 -8.69 -16.13 -4.63
CA VAL A 543 -9.38 -15.73 -3.39
C VAL A 543 -10.85 -15.43 -3.63
N PRO A 544 -11.25 -14.59 -4.62
CA PRO A 544 -12.66 -14.34 -4.91
C PRO A 544 -13.42 -15.59 -5.39
N ALA A 545 -12.77 -16.50 -6.10
CA ALA A 545 -13.37 -17.77 -6.50
C ALA A 545 -13.68 -18.66 -5.28
N LEU A 546 -12.75 -18.76 -4.33
CA LEU A 546 -12.96 -19.49 -3.07
C LEU A 546 -14.06 -18.86 -2.22
N ASP A 547 -14.06 -17.54 -2.07
CA ASP A 547 -15.11 -16.82 -1.32
C ASP A 547 -16.50 -17.06 -1.93
N ALA A 548 -16.60 -17.04 -3.26
CA ALA A 548 -17.86 -17.31 -3.96
C ALA A 548 -18.28 -18.77 -3.79
N HIS A 549 -17.34 -19.72 -3.91
CA HIS A 549 -17.60 -21.15 -3.73
C HIS A 549 -18.11 -21.46 -2.32
N ILE A 550 -17.39 -20.98 -1.28
CA ILE A 550 -17.73 -21.16 0.13
C ILE A 550 -19.08 -20.48 0.46
N GLY A 551 -19.31 -19.29 -0.04
CA GLY A 551 -20.52 -18.51 0.20
C GLY A 551 -21.73 -18.92 -0.66
N GLY A 552 -21.59 -19.89 -1.58
CA GLY A 552 -22.65 -20.29 -2.53
C GLY A 552 -23.09 -19.16 -3.45
N LYS A 553 -22.15 -18.21 -3.75
CA LYS A 553 -22.40 -17.03 -4.60
C LYS A 553 -21.99 -17.31 -6.05
N THR A 554 -22.46 -16.46 -6.96
CA THR A 554 -22.03 -16.50 -8.36
C THR A 554 -20.51 -16.27 -8.47
N LEU A 555 -19.82 -17.12 -9.22
CA LEU A 555 -18.40 -16.97 -9.50
C LEU A 555 -18.13 -15.66 -10.26
N PRO A 556 -16.97 -15.01 -10.05
CA PRO A 556 -16.53 -13.89 -10.88
C PRO A 556 -16.52 -14.27 -12.37
N GLU A 557 -16.82 -13.32 -13.24
CA GLU A 557 -17.04 -13.54 -14.68
C GLU A 557 -15.88 -14.28 -15.38
N HIS A 558 -14.64 -14.01 -14.96
CA HIS A 558 -13.43 -14.62 -15.51
C HIS A 558 -13.11 -15.99 -14.91
N ILE A 559 -13.84 -16.47 -13.92
CA ILE A 559 -13.64 -17.81 -13.33
C ILE A 559 -14.54 -18.82 -14.05
N ARG A 560 -13.93 -19.80 -14.68
CA ARG A 560 -14.65 -20.88 -15.37
C ARG A 560 -15.11 -21.97 -14.41
N ALA A 561 -14.22 -22.37 -13.50
CA ALA A 561 -14.51 -23.39 -12.51
C ALA A 561 -13.57 -23.28 -11.30
N ILE A 562 -14.06 -23.69 -10.14
CA ILE A 562 -13.25 -23.95 -8.96
C ILE A 562 -13.74 -25.24 -8.29
N ASP A 563 -12.80 -26.11 -7.95
CA ASP A 563 -13.03 -27.29 -7.11
C ASP A 563 -12.16 -27.16 -5.86
N ALA A 564 -12.80 -27.03 -4.71
CA ALA A 564 -12.17 -26.82 -3.42
C ALA A 564 -12.91 -27.63 -2.33
N GLU A 565 -13.24 -28.89 -2.62
CA GLU A 565 -13.96 -29.78 -1.70
C GLU A 565 -13.33 -29.75 -0.32
N GLY A 566 -14.13 -29.61 0.74
CA GLY A 566 -13.69 -29.60 2.15
C GLY A 566 -13.00 -28.30 2.60
N ILE A 567 -12.95 -27.24 1.82
CA ILE A 567 -12.50 -25.91 2.23
C ILE A 567 -13.73 -25.07 2.63
N ALA A 568 -13.75 -24.61 3.89
CA ALA A 568 -14.83 -23.80 4.46
C ALA A 568 -14.41 -22.34 4.73
N HIS A 569 -13.11 -22.06 4.79
CA HIS A 569 -12.61 -20.72 5.12
C HIS A 569 -11.43 -20.32 4.24
N VAL A 570 -11.44 -19.06 3.76
CA VAL A 570 -10.28 -18.42 3.16
C VAL A 570 -9.92 -17.17 3.96
N LYS A 571 -8.63 -16.98 4.23
CA LYS A 571 -8.10 -15.87 5.04
C LYS A 571 -6.95 -15.20 4.32
N LEU A 572 -7.20 -13.96 3.89
CA LEU A 572 -6.17 -13.12 3.28
C LEU A 572 -5.40 -12.36 4.36
N ILE A 573 -4.09 -12.52 4.38
CA ILE A 573 -3.15 -11.84 5.26
C ILE A 573 -2.26 -10.94 4.40
N ASP A 574 -2.70 -9.71 4.21
CA ASP A 574 -2.00 -8.69 3.42
C ASP A 574 -1.25 -7.68 4.30
N ALA A 575 -0.38 -6.88 3.70
CA ALA A 575 0.37 -5.82 4.38
C ALA A 575 -0.45 -4.55 4.65
N ALA A 576 -1.77 -4.56 4.41
CA ALA A 576 -2.63 -3.41 4.69
C ALA A 576 -2.59 -3.06 6.19
N PRO A 577 -2.55 -1.76 6.55
CA PRO A 577 -2.52 -1.34 7.93
C PRO A 577 -3.69 -1.91 8.74
N ILE A 578 -3.42 -2.33 9.96
CA ILE A 578 -4.44 -2.78 10.89
C ILE A 578 -5.12 -1.55 11.51
N GLY A 579 -6.30 -1.22 11.01
CA GLY A 579 -7.08 -0.10 11.51
C GLY A 579 -6.53 1.27 11.06
N ILE A 580 -7.45 2.21 10.88
CA ILE A 580 -7.13 3.62 10.51
C ILE A 580 -7.10 4.49 11.77
N ASN A 581 -7.46 3.91 12.94
CA ASN A 581 -7.70 4.65 14.16
C ASN A 581 -6.50 4.53 15.10
N VAL A 582 -5.89 5.65 15.47
CA VAL A 582 -4.86 5.78 16.52
C VAL A 582 -5.25 5.17 17.87
N ARG A 583 -6.52 4.86 18.08
CA ARG A 583 -7.04 4.17 19.26
C ARG A 583 -6.86 2.66 19.26
N SER A 584 -6.47 2.06 18.13
CA SER A 584 -6.15 0.64 18.06
C SER A 584 -4.69 0.41 18.49
N THR A 585 -4.47 -0.50 19.43
CA THR A 585 -3.13 -0.88 19.91
C THR A 585 -2.90 -2.38 19.73
N VAL A 586 -1.64 -2.82 19.82
CA VAL A 586 -1.26 -4.24 19.80
C VAL A 586 -2.09 -5.03 20.82
N ALA A 587 -2.20 -4.53 22.05
CA ALA A 587 -2.98 -5.20 23.09
C ALA A 587 -4.49 -5.29 22.80
N THR A 588 -5.07 -4.23 22.18
CA THR A 588 -6.51 -4.26 21.84
C THR A 588 -6.78 -5.20 20.70
N TYR A 589 -5.93 -5.21 19.68
CA TYR A 589 -6.09 -6.07 18.52
C TYR A 589 -5.94 -7.56 18.88
N ALA A 590 -4.94 -7.89 19.69
CA ALA A 590 -4.72 -9.25 20.17
C ALA A 590 -5.73 -9.68 21.27
N GLY A 591 -6.68 -8.81 21.65
CA GLY A 591 -7.66 -9.10 22.70
C GLY A 591 -7.06 -9.27 24.10
N ILE A 592 -5.84 -8.77 24.32
CA ILE A 592 -5.13 -8.80 25.61
C ILE A 592 -5.70 -7.70 26.52
N HIS A 593 -5.96 -6.51 25.99
CA HIS A 593 -6.45 -5.38 26.75
C HIS A 593 -7.77 -5.67 27.46
N ASP A 594 -8.70 -6.41 26.84
CA ASP A 594 -9.97 -6.76 27.47
C ASP A 594 -9.79 -7.72 28.66
N GLU A 595 -8.85 -8.65 28.58
CA GLU A 595 -8.50 -9.51 29.72
C GLU A 595 -7.83 -8.72 30.84
N LEU A 596 -6.93 -7.82 30.52
CA LEU A 596 -6.27 -6.96 31.49
C LEU A 596 -7.30 -6.08 32.23
N ARG A 597 -8.24 -5.48 31.52
CA ARG A 597 -9.33 -4.66 32.12
C ARG A 597 -10.14 -5.47 33.15
N ARG A 598 -10.47 -6.74 32.84
CA ARG A 598 -11.17 -7.64 33.77
C ARG A 598 -10.33 -7.96 34.99
N ILE A 599 -9.03 -8.20 34.80
CA ILE A 599 -8.12 -8.52 35.90
C ILE A 599 -7.93 -7.31 36.81
N TYR A 600 -7.66 -6.12 36.26
CA TYR A 600 -7.50 -4.90 37.06
C TYR A 600 -8.75 -4.52 37.83
N ALA A 601 -9.95 -4.70 37.24
CA ALA A 601 -11.21 -4.46 37.96
C ALA A 601 -11.44 -5.38 39.17
N GLN A 602 -10.73 -6.52 39.22
CA GLN A 602 -10.81 -7.44 40.38
C GLN A 602 -9.77 -7.13 41.48
N SER A 603 -8.83 -6.21 41.25
CA SER A 603 -7.83 -5.80 42.23
C SER A 603 -8.48 -5.14 43.46
N ALA A 604 -7.76 -5.16 44.59
CA ALA A 604 -8.24 -4.52 45.84
C ALA A 604 -8.45 -3.01 45.63
N ASP A 605 -7.47 -2.35 45.00
CA ASP A 605 -7.50 -0.89 44.74
C ASP A 605 -8.69 -0.48 43.87
N ALA A 606 -9.02 -1.31 42.83
CA ALA A 606 -10.16 -1.04 41.95
C ALA A 606 -11.50 -1.18 42.70
N LYS A 607 -11.64 -2.22 43.54
CA LYS A 607 -12.84 -2.47 44.32
C LYS A 607 -13.07 -1.37 45.37
N GLU A 608 -12.02 -0.93 46.08
CA GLU A 608 -12.09 0.17 47.05
C GLU A 608 -12.57 1.46 46.38
N ARG A 609 -12.14 1.73 45.14
CA ARG A 609 -12.50 2.94 44.38
C ARG A 609 -13.77 2.78 43.52
N GLY A 610 -14.39 1.59 43.51
CA GLY A 610 -15.62 1.29 42.77
C GLY A 610 -15.43 1.19 41.26
N TYR A 611 -14.19 0.98 40.76
CA TYR A 611 -13.92 0.86 39.32
C TYR A 611 -14.31 -0.50 38.75
N LYS A 612 -14.99 -0.47 37.61
CA LYS A 612 -15.42 -1.63 36.82
C LYS A 612 -14.49 -1.81 35.60
N ALA A 613 -14.58 -2.97 34.94
CA ALA A 613 -13.78 -3.23 33.73
C ALA A 613 -14.00 -2.20 32.60
N SER A 614 -15.20 -1.58 32.53
CA SER A 614 -15.48 -0.49 31.58
C SER A 614 -14.65 0.75 31.84
N ASP A 615 -14.33 1.05 33.12
CA ASP A 615 -13.62 2.27 33.50
C ASP A 615 -12.15 2.26 33.05
N PHE A 616 -11.57 1.08 32.87
CA PHE A 616 -10.22 0.88 32.37
C PHE A 616 -10.10 0.97 30.82
N SER A 617 -11.19 1.25 30.10
CA SER A 617 -11.11 1.50 28.66
C SER A 617 -10.61 2.92 28.40
N TYR A 618 -9.48 3.06 27.72
CA TYR A 618 -9.01 4.38 27.28
C TYR A 618 -9.86 4.98 26.14
N ASN A 619 -10.76 4.21 25.54
CA ASN A 619 -11.69 4.71 24.53
C ASN A 619 -12.95 5.36 25.12
N THR A 620 -13.52 4.76 26.17
CA THR A 620 -14.83 5.15 26.71
C THR A 620 -14.88 5.19 28.24
N GLY A 621 -13.82 4.73 28.94
CA GLY A 621 -13.83 4.56 30.38
C GLY A 621 -13.55 5.85 31.18
N ALA A 622 -13.89 5.85 32.47
CA ALA A 622 -13.68 6.97 33.38
C ALA A 622 -12.20 7.27 33.68
N LEU A 623 -11.30 6.29 33.43
CA LEU A 623 -9.88 6.40 33.65
C LEU A 623 -9.10 6.84 32.40
N ARG A 624 -9.79 7.20 31.29
CA ARG A 624 -9.14 7.76 30.10
C ARG A 624 -8.59 9.16 30.38
N CYS A 625 -7.57 9.56 29.66
CA CYS A 625 -7.02 10.90 29.73
C CYS A 625 -8.02 11.95 29.21
N PRO A 626 -8.38 12.96 29.99
CA PRO A 626 -9.31 13.99 29.52
C PRO A 626 -8.68 14.96 28.52
N GLY A 627 -7.35 15.17 28.58
CA GLY A 627 -6.64 16.11 27.68
C GLY A 627 -6.56 15.66 26.23
N CYS A 628 -6.44 14.34 25.99
CA CYS A 628 -6.38 13.79 24.63
C CYS A 628 -7.58 12.88 24.31
N ASP A 629 -8.53 12.77 25.18
CA ASP A 629 -9.69 11.88 25.04
C ASP A 629 -9.30 10.41 24.74
N GLY A 630 -8.17 9.95 25.32
CA GLY A 630 -7.66 8.59 25.18
C GLY A 630 -6.92 8.29 23.86
N THR A 631 -6.59 9.29 23.06
CA THR A 631 -5.78 9.11 21.84
C THR A 631 -4.28 9.00 22.12
N GLY A 632 -3.81 9.53 23.28
CA GLY A 632 -2.39 9.63 23.63
C GLY A 632 -1.67 10.80 22.97
N VAL A 633 -2.25 11.38 21.92
CA VAL A 633 -1.70 12.50 21.15
C VAL A 633 -2.68 13.65 21.07
N VAL A 634 -2.15 14.86 20.88
CA VAL A 634 -2.91 16.07 20.55
C VAL A 634 -2.50 16.49 19.15
N SER A 635 -3.46 16.56 18.24
CA SER A 635 -3.26 17.10 16.90
C SER A 635 -3.34 18.63 16.96
N LEU A 636 -2.28 19.29 16.54
CA LEU A 636 -2.23 20.73 16.39
C LEU A 636 -2.52 21.07 14.92
N ASP A 637 -3.69 21.69 14.69
CA ASP A 637 -3.99 22.34 13.40
C ASP A 637 -3.07 23.57 13.25
N VAL A 638 -2.02 23.40 12.47
CA VAL A 638 -1.12 24.51 12.13
C VAL A 638 -1.55 25.01 10.76
N GLN A 639 -2.34 26.10 10.72
CA GLN A 639 -2.79 26.72 9.48
C GLN A 639 -1.69 26.72 8.41
N PHE A 640 -1.96 26.09 7.26
CA PHE A 640 -1.07 25.94 6.10
C PHE A 640 0.07 24.90 6.22
N LEU A 641 0.10 24.07 7.29
CA LEU A 641 1.00 22.94 7.42
C LEU A 641 0.18 21.66 7.67
N PRO A 642 0.74 20.46 7.40
CA PRO A 642 0.12 19.21 7.86
C PRO A 642 -0.06 19.23 9.38
N ASP A 643 -1.15 18.65 9.89
CA ASP A 643 -1.41 18.52 11.31
C ASP A 643 -0.22 17.89 12.03
N VAL A 644 0.27 18.52 13.06
CA VAL A 644 1.38 18.02 13.89
C VAL A 644 0.82 17.30 15.09
N ASN A 645 1.01 15.98 15.16
CA ASN A 645 0.68 15.18 16.30
C ASN A 645 1.79 15.25 17.35
N ILE A 646 1.50 15.75 18.53
CA ILE A 646 2.42 15.74 19.67
C ILE A 646 1.91 14.81 20.78
N PRO A 647 2.79 14.12 21.53
CA PRO A 647 2.37 13.38 22.70
C PRO A 647 1.57 14.28 23.65
N CYS A 648 0.44 13.80 24.13
CA CYS A 648 -0.39 14.57 25.04
C CYS A 648 0.41 14.99 26.29
N PRO A 649 0.45 16.27 26.65
CA PRO A 649 1.23 16.75 27.80
C PRO A 649 0.72 16.18 29.14
N ASP A 650 -0.57 15.87 29.26
CA ASP A 650 -1.18 15.36 30.49
C ASP A 650 -0.82 13.90 30.76
N CYS A 651 -0.96 13.03 29.73
CA CYS A 651 -0.73 11.60 29.86
C CYS A 651 0.60 11.11 29.26
N ARG A 652 1.33 11.96 28.54
CA ARG A 652 2.61 11.65 27.89
C ARG A 652 2.57 10.42 26.98
N GLY A 653 1.42 10.23 26.27
CA GLY A 653 1.21 9.10 25.37
C GLY A 653 0.49 7.90 26.00
N SER A 654 0.41 7.78 27.32
CA SER A 654 -0.17 6.60 28.00
C SER A 654 -1.68 6.41 27.77
N ARG A 655 -2.40 7.44 27.27
CA ARG A 655 -3.86 7.43 27.02
C ARG A 655 -4.72 7.45 28.27
N TYR A 656 -4.13 7.32 29.48
CA TYR A 656 -4.82 7.22 30.74
C TYR A 656 -4.64 8.49 31.60
N ALA A 657 -5.66 8.78 32.42
CA ALA A 657 -5.57 9.78 33.47
C ALA A 657 -4.67 9.30 34.62
N ARG A 658 -4.10 10.25 35.38
CA ARG A 658 -3.23 9.94 36.52
C ARG A 658 -3.84 8.95 37.52
N LYS A 659 -5.16 9.01 37.75
CA LYS A 659 -5.90 8.08 38.59
C LYS A 659 -5.74 6.60 38.22
N ALA A 660 -5.45 6.29 36.95
CA ALA A 660 -5.24 4.91 36.53
C ALA A 660 -3.94 4.30 37.09
N TYR A 661 -2.95 5.13 37.42
CA TYR A 661 -1.67 4.70 38.02
C TYR A 661 -1.81 4.31 39.49
N ASP A 662 -2.88 4.73 40.16
CA ASP A 662 -3.17 4.41 41.56
C ASP A 662 -3.71 3.00 41.74
N VAL A 663 -4.17 2.35 40.66
CA VAL A 663 -4.70 0.98 40.69
C VAL A 663 -3.60 0.04 40.23
N LYS A 664 -3.05 -0.74 41.11
CA LYS A 664 -1.94 -1.64 40.84
C LYS A 664 -2.34 -3.11 40.90
N LEU A 665 -1.72 -3.88 40.04
CA LEU A 665 -1.74 -5.35 40.06
C LEU A 665 -0.40 -5.85 40.51
N THR A 666 -0.37 -6.69 41.55
CA THR A 666 0.85 -7.31 42.04
C THR A 666 0.92 -8.75 41.53
N ASN A 667 2.06 -9.15 40.96
CA ASN A 667 2.32 -10.53 40.56
C ASN A 667 2.85 -11.37 41.76
N ARG A 668 2.99 -12.68 41.55
CA ARG A 668 3.48 -13.59 42.59
C ARG A 668 4.91 -13.31 43.04
N ALA A 669 5.71 -12.67 42.22
CA ALA A 669 7.09 -12.28 42.54
C ALA A 669 7.15 -10.98 43.39
N GLY A 670 6.00 -10.34 43.68
CA GLY A 670 5.93 -9.10 44.44
C GLY A 670 6.08 -7.82 43.61
N ALA A 671 6.26 -7.91 42.28
CA ALA A 671 6.32 -6.76 41.40
C ALA A 671 4.89 -6.22 41.18
N SER A 672 4.75 -4.88 41.24
CA SER A 672 3.46 -4.21 41.05
C SER A 672 3.50 -3.26 39.88
N ALA A 673 2.47 -3.29 39.03
CA ALA A 673 2.30 -2.36 37.91
C ALA A 673 0.83 -1.94 37.75
N SER A 674 0.60 -0.70 37.38
CA SER A 674 -0.70 -0.20 36.93
C SER A 674 -0.94 -0.61 35.45
N LEU A 675 -2.20 -0.48 34.98
CA LEU A 675 -2.54 -0.80 33.60
C LEU A 675 -1.76 0.06 32.59
N PRO A 676 -1.63 1.40 32.77
CA PRO A 676 -0.77 2.21 31.91
C PRO A 676 0.70 1.71 31.87
N GLU A 677 1.30 1.42 33.02
CA GLU A 677 2.68 0.90 33.10
C GLU A 677 2.80 -0.46 32.40
N LEU A 678 1.80 -1.33 32.46
CA LEU A 678 1.79 -2.60 31.75
C LEU A 678 1.62 -2.41 30.24
N MET A 679 0.85 -1.41 29.81
CA MET A 679 0.71 -1.08 28.38
C MET A 679 2.02 -0.53 27.76
N ASP A 680 2.88 0.08 28.56
CA ASP A 680 4.20 0.54 28.13
C ASP A 680 5.27 -0.59 28.10
N MET A 681 4.96 -1.77 28.64
CA MET A 681 5.87 -2.92 28.57
C MET A 681 5.84 -3.54 27.17
N ASP A 682 7.00 -4.03 26.72
CA ASP A 682 7.06 -4.95 25.58
C ASP A 682 6.40 -6.30 25.90
N VAL A 683 6.03 -7.06 24.88
CA VAL A 683 5.32 -8.35 25.01
C VAL A 683 6.12 -9.34 25.85
N ASN A 684 7.48 -9.37 25.72
CA ASN A 684 8.31 -10.29 26.52
C ASN A 684 8.29 -9.92 28.00
N SER A 685 8.46 -8.63 28.33
CA SER A 685 8.41 -8.11 29.70
C SER A 685 7.02 -8.27 30.32
N ALA A 686 5.97 -7.99 29.57
CA ALA A 686 4.59 -8.19 29.99
C ALA A 686 4.27 -9.67 30.25
N MET A 687 4.82 -10.58 29.44
CA MET A 687 4.66 -12.03 29.62
C MET A 687 5.34 -12.51 30.92
N GLU A 688 6.51 -11.97 31.22
CA GLU A 688 7.21 -12.28 32.50
C GLU A 688 6.40 -11.76 33.68
N PHE A 689 5.87 -10.54 33.61
CA PHE A 689 5.03 -9.96 34.67
C PHE A 689 3.72 -10.75 34.86
N CYS A 690 3.12 -11.22 33.77
CA CYS A 690 1.82 -11.91 33.77
C CYS A 690 1.92 -13.44 33.83
N LYS A 691 3.05 -14.04 34.22
CA LYS A 691 3.27 -15.50 34.27
C LYS A 691 2.18 -16.28 35.04
N ASP A 692 1.62 -15.65 36.06
CA ASP A 692 0.57 -16.23 36.90
C ASP A 692 -0.86 -16.02 36.36
N ARG A 693 -1.01 -15.34 35.20
CA ARG A 693 -2.27 -15.01 34.53
C ARG A 693 -2.41 -15.78 33.23
N LYS A 694 -2.84 -17.08 33.35
CA LYS A 694 -2.82 -18.03 32.23
C LYS A 694 -3.39 -17.50 30.92
N ALA A 695 -4.57 -16.84 30.94
CA ALA A 695 -5.23 -16.35 29.71
C ALA A 695 -4.43 -15.24 29.03
N VAL A 696 -3.86 -14.29 29.78
CA VAL A 696 -3.02 -13.21 29.24
C VAL A 696 -1.70 -13.78 28.74
N CYS A 697 -1.05 -14.62 29.54
CA CYS A 697 0.23 -15.24 29.21
C CYS A 697 0.15 -16.09 27.92
N GLN A 698 -0.95 -16.79 27.70
CA GLN A 698 -1.19 -17.55 26.47
C GLN A 698 -1.24 -16.63 25.23
N LYS A 699 -1.99 -15.53 25.28
CA LYS A 699 -2.07 -14.55 24.17
C LYS A 699 -0.74 -13.85 23.92
N LEU A 700 -0.01 -13.47 24.99
CA LEU A 700 1.34 -12.92 24.88
C LEU A 700 2.32 -13.94 24.29
N GLY A 701 2.19 -15.23 24.65
CA GLY A 701 2.97 -16.32 24.07
C GLY A 701 2.79 -16.46 22.55
N ILE A 702 1.57 -16.27 22.06
CA ILE A 702 1.28 -16.24 20.61
C ILE A 702 2.01 -15.07 19.94
N LEU A 703 1.94 -13.86 20.49
CA LEU A 703 2.65 -12.71 19.94
C LEU A 703 4.17 -12.96 19.89
N ARG A 704 4.73 -13.57 20.93
CA ARG A 704 6.15 -13.95 20.96
C ARG A 704 6.50 -14.99 19.90
N GLN A 705 5.66 -16.01 19.69
CA GLN A 705 5.85 -17.01 18.63
C GLN A 705 5.81 -16.37 17.23
N LEU A 706 5.02 -15.30 17.06
CA LEU A 706 4.97 -14.50 15.84
C LEU A 706 6.18 -13.57 15.65
N GLY A 707 7.18 -13.59 16.57
CA GLY A 707 8.33 -12.70 16.52
C GLY A 707 8.00 -11.25 16.87
N LEU A 708 6.88 -11.00 17.55
CA LEU A 708 6.42 -9.67 17.98
C LEU A 708 6.72 -9.37 19.45
N GLY A 709 7.67 -10.10 20.04
CA GLY A 709 8.02 -10.02 21.46
C GLY A 709 8.56 -8.64 21.91
N TYR A 710 9.08 -7.87 20.99
CA TYR A 710 9.66 -6.55 21.23
C TYR A 710 8.65 -5.38 21.15
N LEU A 711 7.48 -5.60 20.56
CA LEU A 711 6.45 -4.54 20.46
C LEU A 711 5.88 -4.21 21.84
N THR A 712 5.62 -2.93 22.08
CA THR A 712 4.91 -2.53 23.30
C THR A 712 3.41 -2.82 23.18
N LEU A 713 2.77 -3.17 24.29
CA LEU A 713 1.34 -3.46 24.28
C LEU A 713 0.49 -2.25 23.87
N GLY A 714 0.95 -1.04 24.21
CA GLY A 714 0.32 0.24 23.89
C GLY A 714 0.65 0.78 22.52
N GLU A 715 1.51 0.12 21.74
CA GLU A 715 1.91 0.57 20.41
C GLU A 715 0.72 0.64 19.46
N GLU A 716 0.65 1.73 18.70
CA GLU A 716 -0.46 1.99 17.78
C GLU A 716 -0.38 1.06 16.57
N THR A 717 -1.49 0.41 16.20
CA THR A 717 -1.48 -0.50 15.05
C THR A 717 -1.18 0.19 13.71
N PRO A 718 -1.52 1.47 13.48
CA PRO A 718 -1.11 2.17 12.26
C PRO A 718 0.39 2.47 12.15
N SER A 719 1.14 2.44 13.26
CA SER A 719 2.60 2.68 13.28
C SER A 719 3.42 1.43 12.93
N LEU A 720 2.79 0.26 12.93
CA LEU A 720 3.43 -1.02 12.65
C LEU A 720 3.94 -1.10 11.21
N SER A 721 5.09 -1.72 11.01
CA SER A 721 5.57 -2.10 9.68
C SER A 721 4.61 -3.10 9.00
N GLY A 722 4.75 -3.29 7.68
CA GLY A 722 3.90 -4.22 6.93
C GLY A 722 3.97 -5.64 7.47
N GLY A 723 5.17 -6.14 7.71
CA GLY A 723 5.39 -7.48 8.24
C GLY A 723 4.90 -7.65 9.69
N GLU A 724 5.03 -6.64 10.54
CA GLU A 724 4.47 -6.64 11.90
C GLU A 724 2.94 -6.70 11.88
N ALA A 725 2.31 -5.90 11.02
CA ALA A 725 0.87 -5.90 10.84
C ALA A 725 0.37 -7.27 10.35
N GLN A 726 1.02 -7.87 9.34
CA GLN A 726 0.68 -9.21 8.85
C GLN A 726 0.79 -10.26 9.95
N ARG A 727 1.89 -10.28 10.71
CA ARG A 727 2.09 -11.22 11.82
C ARG A 727 1.07 -11.01 12.93
N LEU A 728 0.72 -9.76 13.24
CA LEU A 728 -0.30 -9.47 14.24
C LEU A 728 -1.70 -9.94 13.81
N LYS A 729 -2.04 -9.89 12.51
CA LYS A 729 -3.31 -10.44 11.98
C LYS A 729 -3.46 -11.93 12.28
N LEU A 730 -2.36 -12.67 12.36
CA LEU A 730 -2.37 -14.12 12.68
C LEU A 730 -2.58 -14.43 14.16
N ALA A 731 -2.45 -13.46 15.05
CA ALA A 731 -2.52 -13.69 16.49
C ALA A 731 -3.84 -14.36 16.95
N SER A 732 -4.93 -14.16 16.24
CA SER A 732 -6.23 -14.79 16.53
C SER A 732 -6.39 -16.18 15.95
N GLU A 733 -5.47 -16.63 15.06
CA GLU A 733 -5.62 -17.84 14.27
C GLU A 733 -4.70 -18.98 14.74
N ILE A 734 -3.55 -18.65 15.30
CA ILE A 734 -2.60 -19.65 15.79
C ILE A 734 -3.23 -20.48 16.92
N GLY A 735 -3.04 -21.79 16.85
CA GLY A 735 -3.51 -22.75 17.87
C GLY A 735 -4.93 -23.29 17.68
N LYS A 736 -5.61 -22.92 16.56
CA LYS A 736 -6.88 -23.54 16.16
C LYS A 736 -6.64 -24.67 15.16
N THR A 737 -7.50 -25.73 15.17
CA THR A 737 -7.54 -26.71 14.07
C THR A 737 -8.07 -26.05 12.81
N GLN A 738 -7.41 -26.28 11.65
CA GLN A 738 -7.65 -25.48 10.45
C GLN A 738 -7.60 -26.31 9.16
N THR A 739 -8.00 -27.58 9.24
CA THR A 739 -7.98 -28.52 8.11
C THR A 739 -8.86 -28.10 6.93
N ASP A 740 -9.82 -27.21 7.17
CA ASP A 740 -10.76 -26.64 6.20
C ASP A 740 -10.41 -25.21 5.82
N SER A 741 -9.24 -24.72 6.17
CA SER A 741 -8.86 -23.32 6.02
C SER A 741 -7.70 -23.13 5.04
N VAL A 742 -7.82 -22.12 4.17
CA VAL A 742 -6.76 -21.64 3.28
C VAL A 742 -6.27 -20.29 3.78
N PHE A 743 -4.97 -20.17 4.04
CA PHE A 743 -4.30 -18.89 4.34
C PHE A 743 -3.56 -18.41 3.13
N VAL A 744 -3.82 -17.18 2.72
CA VAL A 744 -3.15 -16.51 1.60
C VAL A 744 -2.35 -15.33 2.14
N PHE A 745 -1.05 -15.32 1.85
CA PHE A 745 -0.13 -14.26 2.25
C PHE A 745 0.37 -13.50 1.02
N ASP A 746 0.38 -12.19 1.13
CA ASP A 746 0.91 -11.29 0.09
C ASP A 746 2.23 -10.69 0.56
N GLU A 747 3.34 -11.17 -0.01
CA GLU A 747 4.72 -10.76 0.24
C GLU A 747 5.06 -10.60 1.75
N PRO A 748 4.92 -11.64 2.57
CA PRO A 748 5.07 -11.55 4.02
C PRO A 748 6.53 -11.42 4.50
N SER A 749 7.53 -11.64 3.64
CA SER A 749 8.96 -11.45 3.97
C SER A 749 9.42 -10.01 3.85
N ILE A 750 8.56 -9.10 3.34
CA ILE A 750 8.93 -7.68 3.17
C ILE A 750 9.51 -7.09 4.46
N GLY A 751 10.72 -6.54 4.36
CA GLY A 751 11.41 -5.86 5.45
C GLY A 751 11.89 -6.80 6.57
N LEU A 752 12.00 -8.10 6.32
CA LEU A 752 12.47 -9.08 7.29
C LEU A 752 13.94 -9.43 7.10
N HIS A 753 14.70 -9.34 8.20
CA HIS A 753 16.03 -9.93 8.27
C HIS A 753 15.97 -11.46 8.10
N PRO A 754 16.99 -12.15 7.54
CA PRO A 754 16.99 -13.60 7.40
C PRO A 754 16.65 -14.39 8.70
N LEU A 755 17.03 -13.86 9.87
CA LEU A 755 16.61 -14.43 11.18
C LEU A 755 15.09 -14.29 11.41
N ASP A 756 14.47 -13.20 10.96
CA ASP A 756 13.02 -12.99 11.08
C ASP A 756 12.26 -13.87 10.06
N VAL A 757 12.84 -14.12 8.87
CA VAL A 757 12.32 -15.08 7.88
C VAL A 757 12.24 -16.49 8.49
N ARG A 758 13.22 -16.87 9.31
CA ARG A 758 13.15 -18.14 10.07
C ARG A 758 11.93 -18.20 10.98
N VAL A 759 11.60 -17.10 11.67
CA VAL A 759 10.40 -17.02 12.53
C VAL A 759 9.14 -17.17 11.68
N LEU A 760 9.06 -16.48 10.55
CA LEU A 760 7.95 -16.56 9.60
C LEU A 760 7.74 -17.99 9.08
N LEU A 761 8.80 -18.69 8.71
CA LEU A 761 8.74 -20.10 8.29
C LEU A 761 8.22 -21.01 9.43
N GLY A 762 8.59 -20.72 10.68
CA GLY A 762 8.04 -21.37 11.86
C GLY A 762 6.52 -21.16 12.02
N VAL A 763 6.04 -19.96 11.70
CA VAL A 763 4.59 -19.63 11.69
C VAL A 763 3.86 -20.44 10.61
N PHE A 764 4.40 -20.52 9.40
CA PHE A 764 3.82 -21.35 8.33
C PHE A 764 3.77 -22.81 8.74
N GLN A 765 4.86 -23.32 9.34
CA GLN A 765 4.87 -24.71 9.84
C GLN A 765 3.78 -24.96 10.89
N ALA A 766 3.59 -24.04 11.83
CA ALA A 766 2.54 -24.15 12.84
C ALA A 766 1.13 -24.18 12.24
N LEU A 767 0.86 -23.42 11.17
CA LEU A 767 -0.41 -23.47 10.45
C LEU A 767 -0.60 -24.82 9.73
N LEU A 768 0.45 -25.31 9.07
CA LEU A 768 0.45 -26.61 8.37
C LEU A 768 0.26 -27.77 9.35
N ASP A 769 0.90 -27.73 10.51
CA ASP A 769 0.75 -28.76 11.57
C ASP A 769 -0.68 -28.81 12.11
N ASN A 770 -1.42 -27.69 12.06
CA ASN A 770 -2.84 -27.62 12.38
C ASN A 770 -3.76 -27.99 11.18
N GLY A 771 -3.19 -28.41 10.05
CA GLY A 771 -3.89 -28.89 8.87
C GLY A 771 -4.26 -27.83 7.83
N ALA A 772 -3.87 -26.56 8.01
CA ALA A 772 -4.16 -25.49 7.06
C ALA A 772 -3.44 -25.69 5.72
N THR A 773 -4.04 -25.16 4.65
CA THR A 773 -3.35 -24.92 3.38
C THR A 773 -2.78 -23.50 3.37
N VAL A 774 -1.51 -23.33 3.03
CA VAL A 774 -0.83 -22.04 3.05
C VAL A 774 -0.37 -21.69 1.63
N ILE A 775 -0.79 -20.52 1.15
CA ILE A 775 -0.40 -19.97 -0.16
C ILE A 775 0.29 -18.66 0.09
N VAL A 776 1.46 -18.47 -0.52
CA VAL A 776 2.28 -17.27 -0.32
C VAL A 776 2.69 -16.70 -1.68
N ILE A 777 2.41 -15.44 -1.92
CA ILE A 777 3.02 -14.69 -3.04
C ILE A 777 4.36 -14.20 -2.53
N GLU A 778 5.47 -14.61 -3.18
CA GLU A 778 6.80 -14.30 -2.66
C GLU A 778 7.89 -14.20 -3.73
N HIS A 779 8.93 -13.41 -3.39
CA HIS A 779 10.16 -13.27 -4.15
C HIS A 779 11.40 -13.69 -3.35
N ASP A 780 11.27 -13.79 -2.02
CA ASP A 780 12.35 -14.20 -1.12
C ASP A 780 12.76 -15.64 -1.40
N LEU A 781 14.05 -15.83 -1.75
CA LEU A 781 14.58 -17.13 -2.14
C LEU A 781 14.56 -18.13 -0.98
N ASP A 782 14.70 -17.67 0.26
CA ASP A 782 14.67 -18.53 1.43
C ASP A 782 13.27 -19.09 1.68
N VAL A 783 12.23 -18.27 1.47
CA VAL A 783 10.84 -18.72 1.52
C VAL A 783 10.55 -19.73 0.40
N ILE A 784 11.01 -19.43 -0.83
CA ILE A 784 10.80 -20.31 -1.99
C ILE A 784 11.50 -21.66 -1.79
N ARG A 785 12.76 -21.68 -1.30
CA ARG A 785 13.52 -22.92 -1.00
C ARG A 785 12.85 -23.80 0.08
N ASN A 786 12.05 -23.21 0.96
CA ASN A 786 11.30 -23.88 2.01
C ASN A 786 9.84 -24.22 1.62
N ALA A 787 9.41 -23.98 0.39
CA ALA A 787 8.09 -24.37 -0.11
C ALA A 787 7.97 -25.88 -0.34
N ASP A 788 6.77 -26.42 -0.20
CA ASP A 788 6.46 -27.79 -0.66
C ASP A 788 6.19 -27.76 -2.17
N PHE A 789 5.52 -26.72 -2.68
CA PHE A 789 5.14 -26.57 -4.07
C PHE A 789 5.33 -25.11 -4.50
N VAL A 790 5.83 -24.92 -5.71
CA VAL A 790 6.08 -23.59 -6.29
C VAL A 790 5.33 -23.47 -7.60
N ILE A 791 4.73 -22.31 -7.83
CA ILE A 791 4.12 -21.89 -9.09
C ILE A 791 4.89 -20.67 -9.56
N ASP A 792 5.66 -20.80 -10.65
CA ASP A 792 6.43 -19.70 -11.23
C ASP A 792 5.68 -19.07 -12.40
N MET A 793 5.42 -17.77 -12.30
CA MET A 793 4.68 -17.00 -13.31
C MET A 793 5.62 -16.12 -14.14
N GLY A 794 5.40 -16.11 -15.45
CA GLY A 794 6.27 -15.37 -16.38
C GLY A 794 5.82 -15.52 -17.82
N PRO A 795 6.79 -15.52 -18.77
CA PRO A 795 8.22 -15.33 -18.57
C PRO A 795 8.65 -13.87 -18.30
N GLY A 796 7.80 -12.90 -18.60
CA GLY A 796 8.05 -11.46 -18.38
C GLY A 796 6.96 -10.76 -17.61
N GLY A 797 7.01 -9.43 -17.55
CA GLY A 797 5.92 -8.60 -17.04
C GLY A 797 4.97 -8.14 -18.16
N GLY A 798 3.73 -7.71 -17.78
CA GLY A 798 2.74 -7.25 -18.73
C GLY A 798 2.28 -8.32 -19.72
N ASP A 799 2.12 -7.97 -21.00
CA ASP A 799 1.62 -8.89 -22.03
C ASP A 799 2.57 -10.06 -22.34
N ALA A 800 3.87 -9.91 -22.08
CA ALA A 800 4.85 -10.97 -22.17
C ALA A 800 4.72 -12.00 -21.02
N GLY A 801 4.01 -11.65 -19.95
CA GLY A 801 3.76 -12.48 -18.78
C GLY A 801 2.39 -13.17 -18.81
N GLY A 802 1.83 -13.34 -17.62
CA GLY A 802 0.48 -13.82 -17.40
C GLY A 802 0.29 -15.32 -17.66
N ARG A 803 1.38 -16.12 -17.63
CA ARG A 803 1.35 -17.57 -17.80
C ARG A 803 2.09 -18.25 -16.66
N ILE A 804 1.72 -19.48 -16.38
CA ILE A 804 2.52 -20.36 -15.54
C ILE A 804 3.64 -20.92 -16.42
N VAL A 805 4.89 -20.69 -16.06
CA VAL A 805 6.08 -21.14 -16.80
C VAL A 805 6.67 -22.42 -16.23
N ALA A 806 6.56 -22.60 -14.91
CA ALA A 806 7.02 -23.81 -14.24
C ALA A 806 6.18 -24.08 -12.98
N VAL A 807 6.01 -25.35 -12.64
CA VAL A 807 5.36 -25.80 -11.39
C VAL A 807 6.08 -27.03 -10.85
N GLY A 808 6.18 -27.13 -9.56
CA GLY A 808 6.81 -28.31 -8.91
C GLY A 808 7.42 -28.00 -7.57
N THR A 809 8.27 -28.89 -7.08
CA THR A 809 9.13 -28.67 -5.91
C THR A 809 10.20 -27.61 -6.21
N PRO A 810 10.79 -26.94 -5.20
CA PRO A 810 11.88 -26.01 -5.43
C PRO A 810 13.04 -26.57 -6.27
N GLN A 811 13.33 -27.88 -6.13
CA GLN A 811 14.37 -28.57 -6.91
C GLN A 811 13.97 -28.70 -8.39
N GLU A 812 12.70 -28.98 -8.69
CA GLU A 812 12.19 -29.05 -10.07
C GLU A 812 12.20 -27.66 -10.72
N ILE A 813 11.80 -26.62 -9.98
CA ILE A 813 11.87 -25.22 -10.46
C ILE A 813 13.31 -24.81 -10.77
N ARG A 814 14.28 -25.18 -9.92
CA ARG A 814 15.72 -24.93 -10.16
C ARG A 814 16.24 -25.61 -11.41
N ALA A 815 15.70 -26.77 -11.76
CA ALA A 815 16.11 -27.55 -12.93
C ALA A 815 15.39 -27.12 -14.23
N ASP A 816 14.33 -26.30 -14.14
CA ASP A 816 13.55 -25.88 -15.31
C ASP A 816 14.21 -24.67 -15.99
N GLU A 817 14.65 -24.83 -17.22
CA GLU A 817 15.30 -23.77 -18.01
C GLU A 817 14.37 -22.58 -18.33
N ASN A 818 13.05 -22.78 -18.32
CA ASN A 818 12.06 -21.73 -18.56
C ASN A 818 11.84 -20.84 -17.32
N SER A 819 12.17 -21.35 -16.14
CA SER A 819 12.02 -20.62 -14.88
C SER A 819 13.13 -19.58 -14.71
N ILE A 820 12.75 -18.31 -14.70
CA ILE A 820 13.69 -17.23 -14.36
C ILE A 820 14.03 -17.32 -12.86
N THR A 821 13.05 -17.59 -12.01
CA THR A 821 13.25 -17.78 -10.56
C THR A 821 14.20 -18.92 -10.27
N GLY A 822 14.09 -20.03 -11.01
CA GLY A 822 14.94 -21.23 -10.87
C GLY A 822 16.43 -20.96 -11.00
N ARG A 823 16.83 -19.96 -11.78
CA ARG A 823 18.24 -19.58 -11.97
C ARG A 823 18.88 -18.98 -10.71
N TYR A 824 18.07 -18.53 -9.77
CA TYR A 824 18.51 -17.92 -8.50
C TYR A 824 18.35 -18.87 -7.30
N LEU A 825 17.62 -19.99 -7.45
CA LEU A 825 17.47 -21.02 -6.44
C LEU A 825 18.68 -21.96 -6.38
#